data_5f5701df15b04426cf4a1894bf26fdbc
#
_entry.id   5f5701df15b04426cf4a1894bf26fdbc
#
_cell.length_a   1.000
_cell.length_b   1.000
_cell.length_c   1.000
_cell.angle_alpha   90.00
_cell.angle_beta   90.00
_cell.angle_gamma   90.00
#
_symmetry.space_group_name_H-M   'P 1'
#
loop_
_entity.id
_entity.type
_entity.pdbx_description
1 polymer ?
#
loop_
_entity_poly.entity_id
_entity_poly.type
_entity_poly.pdbx_seq_one_letter_code
_entity_poly.pdbx_strand_id
1 'polypeptide(L)'
;MKKQFLPLMLLASAMCACSGNQQAEPTEPMITKTEIQVENGQFTPEIMHRLGKVGDVQVSPDHSKILYGVTYTSIEQNKGNRELYLMNVDGSDNVKITNTPKSESNARWLNDSQIIYMRSGKLYTATIEGAALKNEKEVTGAEGMESFELSPAGDKIMFIKSVKAAQKPTDVYPDLAKSSGRTYTDLMYRHWDHFVEEVPHTYVASFNGSQVSGITDILAGDTANPETEDKKFELPTLPFGGLEQLAWSPDGKYIAYSCRKLAGRDYAFSTNTDIYLYNVETGATQNLTAGMMGYDTTPLFSPDGKQLAFISMERDGYEADKQRLFVIDMEKAMANLDAKDFRGYMKELTTDYKYNVESITWAPKGDKIYFNSCVNALTALFSVDVNKKVGLPIEDNEGTGYLPASYGDGIHRITSSEALYDFDGVSIIPNEIGEVASLITTNKCMMRPAEIVKVDPATGDFQELTVENKETLDKLDTPLMEQRWMTTVDGKKMHTWILYPPHFDKTKKYPAILMCLGGPQGTISQGFSTRWNYRLMAQQGYIVILPNRRGTTAFGQPWCEQISKDYMGLNMQDYLLAVDNMKKEPYVGKVAATGASYGGFSVYYLAGIHQNRFSALIAHAGIFNQEHMYMMTEEMWFPTFDNGGAPWDGTPQTNRHYGNSAHKLIKNWNTPILVTHGEMDYRVPVDQGMAAFNAARMMGVEAKLLLFPEENHWILKPQNSVHWNREFFAWLDKYCKE
;
A
#
# COMPACT_ATOMS: atom_id res chain seq x y z
N MET A 1 -49.26 43.10 1.21
CA MET A 1 -50.29 43.22 2.28
C MET A 1 -49.99 42.19 3.36
N LYS A 2 -49.93 42.72 4.59
CA LYS A 2 -49.93 42.07 5.93
C LYS A 2 -48.83 41.10 6.30
N LYS A 3 -47.93 41.68 7.11
CA LYS A 3 -47.05 41.05 8.11
C LYS A 3 -47.92 40.36 9.19
N GLN A 4 -47.43 39.23 9.70
CA GLN A 4 -47.75 38.82 11.07
C GLN A 4 -46.45 38.33 11.76
N PHE A 5 -46.10 39.07 12.81
CA PHE A 5 -45.15 38.73 13.83
C PHE A 5 -45.79 37.78 14.84
N LEU A 6 -45.02 36.82 15.38
CA LEU A 6 -45.37 36.12 16.61
C LEU A 6 -44.19 36.16 17.58
N PRO A 7 -44.45 36.29 18.89
CA PRO A 7 -43.48 36.79 19.84
C PRO A 7 -42.70 35.68 20.57
N LEU A 8 -41.49 36.11 21.05
CA LEU A 8 -40.69 35.43 22.05
C LEU A 8 -41.52 35.15 23.33
N MET A 9 -41.41 33.92 23.84
CA MET A 9 -41.68 33.61 25.24
C MET A 9 -40.38 33.13 25.90
N LEU A 10 -39.89 33.96 26.80
CA LEU A 10 -38.94 33.56 27.87
C LEU A 10 -39.73 32.69 28.86
N LEU A 11 -39.17 31.53 29.21
CA LEU A 11 -39.59 30.82 30.42
C LEU A 11 -38.35 30.54 31.28
N ALA A 12 -38.51 30.94 32.52
CA ALA A 12 -37.51 30.91 33.57
C ALA A 12 -37.24 29.48 34.05
N SER A 13 -35.98 29.32 34.48
CA SER A 13 -35.41 28.19 35.18
C SER A 13 -36.19 27.81 36.43
N ALA A 14 -36.55 26.52 36.52
CA ALA A 14 -36.78 25.87 37.82
C ALA A 14 -35.80 24.72 37.93
N MET A 15 -34.84 24.84 38.86
CA MET A 15 -34.00 23.73 39.29
C MET A 15 -34.86 22.71 40.02
N CYS A 16 -35.04 21.52 39.47
CA CYS A 16 -35.36 20.31 40.19
C CYS A 16 -34.19 19.36 40.10
N ALA A 17 -33.52 19.17 41.22
CA ALA A 17 -32.60 18.08 41.39
C ALA A 17 -33.38 16.75 41.37
N CYS A 18 -33.28 16.02 40.29
CA CYS A 18 -33.63 14.59 40.23
C CYS A 18 -32.37 13.83 39.92
N SER A 19 -32.01 12.90 40.79
CA SER A 19 -31.05 11.86 40.58
C SER A 19 -31.37 11.09 39.30
N GLY A 20 -30.76 11.50 38.20
CA GLY A 20 -30.93 10.83 36.92
C GLY A 20 -30.10 9.56 36.89
N ASN A 21 -30.74 8.42 36.75
CA ASN A 21 -30.12 7.24 36.15
C ASN A 21 -29.41 7.69 34.87
N GLN A 22 -28.08 7.59 34.82
CA GLN A 22 -27.38 7.55 33.58
C GLN A 22 -27.87 6.29 32.84
N GLN A 23 -28.78 6.46 31.89
CA GLN A 23 -29.01 5.45 30.87
C GLN A 23 -27.64 5.22 30.21
N ALA A 24 -27.08 4.03 30.40
CA ALA A 24 -25.94 3.58 29.62
C ALA A 24 -26.30 3.79 28.15
N GLU A 25 -25.46 4.52 27.41
CA GLU A 25 -25.59 4.59 25.96
C GLU A 25 -25.70 3.14 25.44
N PRO A 26 -26.58 2.87 24.48
CA PRO A 26 -26.69 1.52 23.93
C PRO A 26 -25.32 1.13 23.41
N THR A 27 -24.70 0.13 24.04
CA THR A 27 -23.41 -0.39 23.60
C THR A 27 -23.61 -0.94 22.21
N GLU A 28 -22.90 -0.35 21.21
CA GLU A 28 -22.91 -0.87 19.85
C GLU A 28 -22.54 -2.39 19.87
N PRO A 29 -23.22 -3.21 19.06
CA PRO A 29 -22.86 -4.63 18.96
C PRO A 29 -21.39 -4.79 18.59
N MET A 30 -20.72 -5.71 19.25
CA MET A 30 -19.31 -5.97 18.97
C MET A 30 -19.14 -6.57 17.58
N ILE A 31 -18.20 -6.02 16.81
CA ILE A 31 -17.82 -6.56 15.49
C ILE A 31 -16.84 -7.69 15.71
N THR A 32 -17.23 -8.90 15.35
CA THR A 32 -16.44 -10.12 15.51
C THR A 32 -16.77 -11.06 14.35
N LYS A 33 -16.11 -12.24 14.31
CA LYS A 33 -16.46 -13.28 13.35
C LYS A 33 -17.93 -13.63 13.42
N THR A 34 -18.58 -13.61 12.28
CA THR A 34 -20.00 -13.99 12.13
C THR A 34 -20.13 -15.06 11.06
N GLU A 35 -21.15 -15.91 11.17
CA GLU A 35 -21.47 -16.83 10.09
C GLU A 35 -21.87 -16.05 8.83
N ILE A 36 -21.26 -16.40 7.69
CA ILE A 36 -21.56 -15.79 6.41
C ILE A 36 -22.45 -16.75 5.61
N GLN A 37 -23.65 -16.30 5.31
CA GLN A 37 -24.57 -17.07 4.47
C GLN A 37 -24.16 -16.91 3.01
N VAL A 38 -23.99 -18.04 2.32
CA VAL A 38 -23.67 -18.10 0.89
C VAL A 38 -24.87 -18.70 0.16
N GLU A 39 -25.44 -17.95 -0.75
CA GLU A 39 -26.55 -18.40 -1.58
C GLU A 39 -26.04 -18.83 -2.96
N ASN A 40 -26.35 -20.04 -3.37
CA ASN A 40 -26.04 -20.60 -4.71
C ASN A 40 -24.56 -20.43 -5.12
N GLY A 41 -23.61 -20.55 -4.19
CA GLY A 41 -22.18 -20.41 -4.46
C GLY A 41 -21.72 -19.01 -4.84
N GLN A 42 -22.57 -17.98 -4.72
CA GLN A 42 -22.25 -16.62 -5.17
C GLN A 42 -21.37 -15.86 -4.20
N PHE A 43 -20.32 -15.23 -4.74
CA PHE A 43 -19.50 -14.25 -4.05
C PHE A 43 -20.02 -12.84 -4.32
N THR A 44 -20.41 -12.12 -3.26
CA THR A 44 -20.99 -10.77 -3.34
C THR A 44 -20.07 -9.73 -2.68
N PRO A 45 -20.25 -8.42 -2.94
CA PRO A 45 -19.52 -7.37 -2.25
C PRO A 45 -19.67 -7.45 -0.72
N GLU A 46 -20.85 -7.84 -0.23
CA GLU A 46 -21.14 -8.00 1.19
C GLU A 46 -20.33 -9.15 1.80
N ILE A 47 -20.28 -10.30 1.14
CA ILE A 47 -19.45 -11.44 1.56
C ILE A 47 -17.97 -11.03 1.55
N MET A 48 -17.50 -10.37 0.49
CA MET A 48 -16.12 -9.91 0.37
C MET A 48 -15.68 -9.07 1.58
N HIS A 49 -16.51 -8.14 2.03
CA HIS A 49 -16.20 -7.28 3.18
C HIS A 49 -16.22 -8.01 4.52
N ARG A 50 -17.06 -9.06 4.65
CA ARG A 50 -17.19 -9.85 5.89
C ARG A 50 -16.10 -10.89 6.08
N LEU A 51 -15.29 -11.19 5.06
CA LEU A 51 -14.14 -12.09 5.20
C LEU A 51 -13.15 -11.52 6.22
N GLY A 52 -12.67 -12.37 7.13
CA GLY A 52 -11.62 -12.02 8.09
C GLY A 52 -10.31 -11.68 7.38
N LYS A 53 -9.65 -10.60 7.82
CA LYS A 53 -8.38 -10.12 7.27
C LYS A 53 -7.27 -10.39 8.29
N VAL A 54 -6.48 -11.42 8.03
CA VAL A 54 -5.32 -11.83 8.84
C VAL A 54 -4.13 -10.91 8.54
N GLY A 55 -3.37 -10.54 9.57
CA GLY A 55 -2.14 -9.75 9.39
C GLY A 55 -1.45 -9.38 10.70
N ASP A 56 -0.37 -8.60 10.63
CA ASP A 56 0.47 -8.17 11.75
C ASP A 56 1.01 -9.36 12.55
N VAL A 57 1.72 -10.23 11.86
CA VAL A 57 2.23 -11.50 12.37
C VAL A 57 3.52 -11.27 13.15
N GLN A 58 3.54 -11.68 14.42
CA GLN A 58 4.68 -11.50 15.32
C GLN A 58 5.06 -12.85 15.94
N VAL A 59 6.27 -13.31 15.70
CA VAL A 59 6.81 -14.50 16.38
C VAL A 59 7.32 -14.12 17.76
N SER A 60 7.07 -14.95 18.77
CA SER A 60 7.57 -14.73 20.14
C SER A 60 9.11 -14.79 20.20
N PRO A 61 9.77 -14.14 21.19
CA PRO A 61 11.23 -14.17 21.31
C PRO A 61 11.81 -15.58 21.45
N ASP A 62 11.11 -16.51 22.11
CA ASP A 62 11.47 -17.93 22.24
C ASP A 62 11.14 -18.76 20.99
N HIS A 63 10.57 -18.14 19.95
CA HIS A 63 10.14 -18.78 18.70
C HIS A 63 9.10 -19.90 18.86
N SER A 64 8.37 -19.95 19.96
CA SER A 64 7.37 -20.99 20.23
C SER A 64 5.96 -20.61 19.79
N LYS A 65 5.65 -19.30 19.69
CA LYS A 65 4.30 -18.78 19.46
C LYS A 65 4.25 -17.73 18.34
N ILE A 66 3.06 -17.58 17.79
CA ILE A 66 2.72 -16.53 16.82
C ILE A 66 1.57 -15.71 17.38
N LEU A 67 1.78 -14.41 17.54
CA LEU A 67 0.77 -13.40 17.82
C LEU A 67 0.36 -12.76 16.52
N TYR A 68 -0.93 -12.61 16.25
CA TYR A 68 -1.42 -11.98 15.03
C TYR A 68 -2.79 -11.32 15.23
N GLY A 69 -3.21 -10.49 14.31
CA GLY A 69 -4.52 -9.86 14.35
C GLY A 69 -5.44 -10.34 13.23
N VAL A 70 -6.74 -10.39 13.52
CA VAL A 70 -7.78 -10.58 12.51
C VAL A 70 -8.77 -9.42 12.57
N THR A 71 -8.99 -8.76 11.43
CA THR A 71 -9.95 -7.67 11.30
C THR A 71 -11.23 -8.19 10.66
N TYR A 72 -12.36 -8.01 11.33
CA TYR A 72 -13.69 -8.24 10.79
C TYR A 72 -14.38 -6.90 10.51
N THR A 73 -15.24 -6.87 9.51
CA THR A 73 -15.91 -5.65 9.07
C THR A 73 -17.43 -5.81 9.22
N SER A 74 -18.09 -4.83 9.86
CA SER A 74 -19.55 -4.66 9.82
C SER A 74 -19.92 -3.61 8.78
N ILE A 75 -20.68 -4.03 7.78
CA ILE A 75 -21.24 -3.11 6.78
C ILE A 75 -22.27 -2.19 7.44
N GLU A 76 -23.05 -2.73 8.35
CA GLU A 76 -24.12 -2.01 9.08
C GLU A 76 -23.54 -0.87 9.93
N GLN A 77 -22.42 -1.11 10.61
CA GLN A 77 -21.72 -0.10 11.41
C GLN A 77 -20.70 0.71 10.58
N ASN A 78 -20.50 0.35 9.32
CA ASN A 78 -19.58 0.98 8.37
C ASN A 78 -18.13 1.07 8.89
N LYS A 79 -17.66 0.09 9.65
CA LYS A 79 -16.33 0.05 10.24
C LYS A 79 -15.84 -1.38 10.48
N GLY A 80 -14.53 -1.51 10.75
CA GLY A 80 -13.89 -2.75 11.16
C GLY A 80 -13.57 -2.79 12.65
N ASN A 81 -13.34 -3.99 13.17
CA ASN A 81 -12.76 -4.24 14.48
C ASN A 81 -11.68 -5.32 14.36
N ARG A 82 -10.51 -5.07 14.96
CA ARG A 82 -9.37 -5.99 14.97
C ARG A 82 -9.21 -6.58 16.34
N GLU A 83 -9.10 -7.90 16.37
CA GLU A 83 -8.87 -8.70 17.57
C GLU A 83 -7.51 -9.41 17.47
N LEU A 84 -6.86 -9.65 18.59
CA LEU A 84 -5.62 -10.40 18.69
C LEU A 84 -5.87 -11.89 18.88
N TYR A 85 -5.03 -12.67 18.23
CA TYR A 85 -5.02 -14.13 18.26
C TYR A 85 -3.62 -14.64 18.58
N LEU A 86 -3.57 -15.82 19.16
CA LEU A 86 -2.34 -16.51 19.54
C LEU A 86 -2.41 -17.96 19.07
N MET A 87 -1.30 -18.48 18.54
CA MET A 87 -1.15 -19.90 18.24
C MET A 87 0.30 -20.35 18.46
N ASN A 88 0.55 -21.66 18.53
CA ASN A 88 1.88 -22.21 18.47
C ASN A 88 2.45 -22.09 17.03
N VAL A 89 3.78 -22.12 16.86
CA VAL A 89 4.44 -22.01 15.53
C VAL A 89 4.17 -23.19 14.59
N ASP A 90 3.50 -24.24 15.06
CA ASP A 90 3.01 -25.36 14.24
C ASP A 90 1.53 -25.21 13.83
N GLY A 91 0.88 -24.11 14.26
CA GLY A 91 -0.53 -23.81 14.01
C GLY A 91 -1.49 -24.40 15.05
N SER A 92 -1.01 -25.19 16.02
CA SER A 92 -1.84 -25.73 17.11
C SER A 92 -2.23 -24.65 18.11
N ASP A 93 -3.24 -24.95 18.95
CA ASP A 93 -3.74 -24.08 20.03
C ASP A 93 -4.09 -22.65 19.56
N ASN A 94 -4.67 -22.53 18.36
CA ASN A 94 -5.07 -21.24 17.80
C ASN A 94 -6.29 -20.69 18.53
N VAL A 95 -6.11 -19.57 19.26
CA VAL A 95 -7.14 -18.98 20.12
C VAL A 95 -7.20 -17.48 19.98
N LYS A 96 -8.40 -16.91 20.07
CA LYS A 96 -8.61 -15.46 20.19
C LYS A 96 -8.31 -15.03 21.63
N ILE A 97 -7.43 -14.04 21.83
CA ILE A 97 -6.99 -13.58 23.16
C ILE A 97 -7.56 -12.23 23.57
N THR A 98 -8.15 -11.45 22.64
CA THR A 98 -8.90 -10.24 22.96
C THR A 98 -10.37 -10.37 22.53
N ASN A 99 -11.24 -9.62 23.18
CA ASN A 99 -12.67 -9.59 22.88
C ASN A 99 -13.26 -8.25 23.29
N THR A 100 -12.91 -7.19 22.54
CA THR A 100 -13.27 -5.81 22.86
C THR A 100 -14.00 -5.12 21.71
N PRO A 101 -14.83 -4.10 21.97
CA PRO A 101 -15.49 -3.35 20.89
C PRO A 101 -14.57 -2.37 20.16
N LYS A 102 -13.30 -2.32 20.54
CA LYS A 102 -12.27 -1.45 19.97
C LYS A 102 -11.11 -2.27 19.45
N SER A 103 -10.59 -1.89 18.30
CA SER A 103 -9.47 -2.56 17.66
C SER A 103 -8.20 -2.53 18.52
N GLU A 104 -7.54 -3.66 18.67
CA GLU A 104 -6.16 -3.75 19.10
C GLU A 104 -5.24 -3.71 17.87
N SER A 105 -4.20 -2.90 17.94
CA SER A 105 -3.25 -2.70 16.85
C SER A 105 -1.81 -2.62 17.34
N ASN A 106 -0.86 -2.78 16.44
CA ASN A 106 0.57 -2.65 16.68
C ASN A 106 1.02 -3.47 17.91
N ALA A 107 0.56 -4.73 17.99
CA ALA A 107 0.92 -5.62 19.10
C ALA A 107 2.37 -6.10 18.95
N ARG A 108 3.14 -6.05 20.05
CA ARG A 108 4.55 -6.47 20.11
C ARG A 108 4.80 -7.31 21.34
N TRP A 109 5.72 -8.22 21.25
CA TRP A 109 6.18 -8.99 22.40
C TRP A 109 7.09 -8.14 23.30
N LEU A 110 6.85 -8.14 24.61
CA LEU A 110 7.77 -7.64 25.62
C LEU A 110 8.74 -8.73 26.09
N ASN A 111 8.24 -9.94 26.15
CA ASN A 111 8.95 -11.19 26.44
C ASN A 111 8.05 -12.38 26.05
N ASP A 112 8.44 -13.60 26.34
CA ASP A 112 7.73 -14.82 25.94
C ASP A 112 6.29 -14.95 26.47
N SER A 113 5.88 -14.10 27.41
CA SER A 113 4.56 -14.16 28.06
C SER A 113 3.85 -12.81 28.16
N GLN A 114 4.49 -11.72 27.80
CA GLN A 114 3.92 -10.38 27.91
C GLN A 114 3.92 -9.68 26.55
N ILE A 115 2.86 -8.93 26.30
CA ILE A 115 2.71 -8.11 25.12
C ILE A 115 2.40 -6.65 25.47
N ILE A 116 2.71 -5.78 24.53
CA ILE A 116 2.33 -4.39 24.50
C ILE A 116 1.57 -4.11 23.20
N TYR A 117 0.50 -3.32 23.27
CA TYR A 117 -0.35 -3.04 22.10
C TYR A 117 -1.12 -1.75 22.27
N MET A 118 -1.61 -1.23 21.17
CA MET A 118 -2.43 -0.02 21.15
C MET A 118 -3.93 -0.38 21.10
N ARG A 119 -4.75 0.41 21.81
CA ARG A 119 -6.21 0.37 21.73
C ARG A 119 -6.79 1.76 21.97
N SER A 120 -7.59 2.26 21.02
CA SER A 120 -8.20 3.61 21.10
C SER A 120 -7.19 4.74 21.33
N GLY A 121 -6.02 4.70 20.66
CA GLY A 121 -4.97 5.72 20.79
C GLY A 121 -4.22 5.68 22.12
N LYS A 122 -4.37 4.62 22.91
CA LYS A 122 -3.68 4.38 24.17
C LYS A 122 -2.84 3.12 24.10
N LEU A 123 -1.77 3.08 24.87
CA LEU A 123 -0.84 1.97 24.95
C LEU A 123 -1.13 1.11 26.18
N TYR A 124 -1.15 -0.20 26.02
CA TYR A 124 -1.43 -1.19 27.08
C TYR A 124 -0.37 -2.25 27.12
N THR A 125 -0.05 -2.73 28.32
CA THR A 125 0.69 -3.97 28.53
C THR A 125 -0.21 -5.02 29.16
N ALA A 126 0.00 -6.30 28.80
CA ALA A 126 -0.74 -7.42 29.38
C ALA A 126 0.09 -8.69 29.42
N THR A 127 -0.27 -9.62 30.30
CA THR A 127 0.31 -10.96 30.37
C THR A 127 -0.63 -11.95 29.64
N ILE A 128 -0.06 -12.84 28.85
CA ILE A 128 -0.80 -13.94 28.19
C ILE A 128 -0.86 -15.11 29.17
N GLU A 129 -2.06 -15.52 29.56
CA GLU A 129 -2.31 -16.72 30.37
C GLU A 129 -3.35 -17.59 29.69
N GLY A 130 -2.90 -18.69 29.07
CA GLY A 130 -3.75 -19.55 28.23
C GLY A 130 -4.34 -18.78 27.06
N ALA A 131 -5.67 -18.76 26.97
CA ALA A 131 -6.43 -18.08 25.91
C ALA A 131 -6.88 -16.65 26.29
N ALA A 132 -6.26 -15.99 27.25
CA ALA A 132 -6.71 -14.68 27.74
C ALA A 132 -5.54 -13.75 28.09
N LEU A 133 -5.80 -12.46 27.94
CA LEU A 133 -4.95 -11.40 28.50
C LEU A 133 -5.32 -11.17 29.97
N LYS A 134 -4.31 -11.10 30.84
CA LYS A 134 -4.41 -10.80 32.26
C LYS A 134 -3.52 -9.62 32.60
N ASN A 135 -3.77 -9.04 33.79
CA ASN A 135 -2.95 -7.96 34.31
C ASN A 135 -2.80 -6.78 33.32
N GLU A 136 -3.83 -6.54 32.51
CA GLU A 136 -3.84 -5.43 31.57
C GLU A 136 -3.67 -4.10 32.30
N LYS A 137 -2.73 -3.27 31.83
CA LYS A 137 -2.44 -1.95 32.40
C LYS A 137 -2.22 -0.94 31.29
N GLU A 138 -2.82 0.24 31.43
CA GLU A 138 -2.53 1.38 30.58
C GLU A 138 -1.12 1.90 30.89
N VAL A 139 -0.34 2.17 29.84
CA VAL A 139 0.99 2.80 29.94
C VAL A 139 0.81 4.31 29.98
N THR A 140 1.36 4.96 30.97
CA THR A 140 1.30 6.43 31.14
C THR A 140 2.39 7.14 30.35
N GLY A 141 2.15 8.40 29.95
CA GLY A 141 3.12 9.21 29.19
C GLY A 141 3.19 8.87 27.70
N ALA A 142 2.20 8.11 27.18
CA ALA A 142 2.12 7.68 25.79
C ALA A 142 1.02 8.41 24.99
N GLU A 143 0.58 9.58 25.46
CA GLU A 143 -0.54 10.32 24.86
C GLU A 143 -0.18 10.86 23.47
N GLY A 144 -1.08 10.61 22.50
CA GLY A 144 -0.92 11.03 21.11
C GLY A 144 0.05 10.18 20.30
N MET A 145 0.45 9.02 20.81
CA MET A 145 1.24 8.03 20.06
C MET A 145 0.37 7.38 18.98
N GLU A 146 0.90 7.31 17.76
CA GLU A 146 0.22 6.74 16.59
C GLU A 146 0.69 5.32 16.28
N SER A 147 1.98 5.06 16.45
CA SER A 147 2.61 3.76 16.32
C SER A 147 3.93 3.74 17.11
N PHE A 148 4.47 2.56 17.39
CA PHE A 148 5.68 2.41 18.17
C PHE A 148 6.48 1.16 17.82
N GLU A 149 7.76 1.16 18.20
CA GLU A 149 8.64 0.00 18.21
C GLU A 149 9.51 0.03 19.48
N LEU A 150 9.77 -1.14 20.09
CA LEU A 150 10.60 -1.26 21.27
C LEU A 150 12.08 -1.37 20.91
N SER A 151 12.96 -0.85 21.78
CA SER A 151 14.38 -1.19 21.71
C SER A 151 14.59 -2.68 21.94
N PRO A 152 15.68 -3.29 21.43
CA PRO A 152 15.96 -4.72 21.63
C PRO A 152 16.00 -5.15 23.11
N ALA A 153 16.41 -4.26 24.00
CA ALA A 153 16.42 -4.50 25.45
C ALA A 153 15.04 -4.28 26.11
N GLY A 154 14.06 -3.70 25.41
CA GLY A 154 12.75 -3.37 25.95
C GLY A 154 12.74 -2.23 26.97
N ASP A 155 13.85 -1.50 27.13
CA ASP A 155 14.01 -0.39 28.09
C ASP A 155 13.75 0.99 27.49
N LYS A 156 13.61 1.07 26.17
CA LYS A 156 13.26 2.26 25.41
C LYS A 156 12.16 1.96 24.40
N ILE A 157 11.49 3.01 23.99
CA ILE A 157 10.44 2.98 22.97
C ILE A 157 10.71 4.11 21.97
N MET A 158 10.64 3.76 20.70
CA MET A 158 10.58 4.70 19.58
C MET A 158 9.13 4.77 19.12
N PHE A 159 8.61 5.96 18.88
CA PHE A 159 7.21 6.11 18.49
C PHE A 159 6.98 7.32 17.58
N ILE A 160 5.91 7.26 16.81
CA ILE A 160 5.47 8.31 15.90
C ILE A 160 4.37 9.13 16.59
N LYS A 161 4.48 10.45 16.46
CA LYS A 161 3.48 11.41 16.93
C LYS A 161 3.50 12.63 16.01
N SER A 162 2.32 13.10 15.61
CA SER A 162 2.19 14.28 14.78
C SER A 162 2.52 15.58 15.51
N VAL A 163 3.15 16.50 14.81
CA VAL A 163 3.48 17.86 15.29
C VAL A 163 2.89 18.89 14.34
N LYS A 164 2.55 20.05 14.87
CA LYS A 164 1.99 21.17 14.10
C LYS A 164 2.99 21.64 13.03
N ALA A 165 2.56 21.69 11.77
CA ALA A 165 3.34 22.13 10.62
C ALA A 165 2.81 23.43 9.99
N ALA A 166 1.50 23.71 10.07
CA ALA A 166 0.89 24.90 9.50
C ALA A 166 0.34 25.86 10.56
N GLN A 167 0.36 27.16 10.24
CA GLN A 167 -0.28 28.17 11.07
C GLN A 167 -1.81 28.11 10.90
N LYS A 168 -2.51 28.12 12.04
CA LYS A 168 -3.98 28.31 12.07
C LYS A 168 -4.30 29.82 12.02
N PRO A 169 -5.50 30.22 11.55
CA PRO A 169 -5.90 31.63 11.55
C PRO A 169 -5.75 32.30 12.91
N THR A 170 -6.03 31.57 14.00
CA THR A 170 -5.90 32.05 15.38
C THR A 170 -4.47 32.27 15.86
N ASP A 171 -3.48 31.67 15.22
CA ASP A 171 -2.06 31.93 15.53
C ASP A 171 -1.62 33.31 15.05
N VAL A 172 -2.24 33.79 13.96
CA VAL A 172 -1.94 35.10 13.34
C VAL A 172 -2.95 36.15 13.81
N TYR A 173 -4.22 35.78 13.90
CA TYR A 173 -5.35 36.65 14.26
C TYR A 173 -6.15 36.01 15.42
N PRO A 174 -5.70 36.16 16.69
CA PRO A 174 -6.35 35.52 17.84
C PRO A 174 -7.81 35.92 18.06
N ASP A 175 -8.20 37.09 17.58
CA ASP A 175 -9.58 37.61 17.62
C ASP A 175 -10.53 36.92 16.62
N LEU A 176 -10.02 36.18 15.65
CA LEU A 176 -10.81 35.50 14.61
C LEU A 176 -10.99 34.00 14.88
N ALA A 177 -11.40 33.62 16.08
CA ALA A 177 -11.53 32.22 16.52
C ALA A 177 -12.47 31.36 15.66
N LYS A 178 -13.31 31.94 14.82
CA LYS A 178 -14.24 31.24 13.91
C LYS A 178 -13.78 31.26 12.46
N SER A 179 -12.61 31.82 12.16
CA SER A 179 -12.06 31.78 10.81
C SER A 179 -11.61 30.38 10.46
N SER A 180 -12.00 29.90 9.27
CA SER A 180 -11.58 28.61 8.69
C SER A 180 -10.63 28.80 7.50
N GLY A 181 -10.14 30.04 7.27
CA GLY A 181 -9.22 30.32 6.16
C GLY A 181 -7.88 29.61 6.37
N ARG A 182 -7.30 29.08 5.29
CA ARG A 182 -5.95 28.51 5.26
C ARG A 182 -5.06 29.37 4.38
N THR A 183 -3.85 29.61 4.83
CA THR A 183 -2.86 30.41 4.06
C THR A 183 -1.61 29.59 3.83
N TYR A 184 -1.24 29.46 2.59
CA TYR A 184 -0.03 28.73 2.15
C TYR A 184 0.81 29.65 1.28
N THR A 185 2.11 29.59 1.46
CA THR A 185 3.10 30.41 0.72
C THR A 185 4.08 29.55 -0.07
N ASP A 186 3.98 28.22 0.04
CA ASP A 186 4.85 27.27 -0.62
C ASP A 186 4.08 26.00 -1.01
N LEU A 187 4.75 25.06 -1.71
CA LEU A 187 4.22 23.77 -2.13
C LEU A 187 4.21 22.77 -0.98
N MET A 188 3.65 21.54 -1.26
CA MET A 188 3.43 20.47 -0.30
C MET A 188 2.48 20.85 0.83
N TYR A 189 1.46 21.65 0.51
CA TYR A 189 0.38 22.01 1.44
C TYR A 189 -0.73 20.94 1.51
N ARG A 190 -0.65 19.91 0.71
CA ARG A 190 -1.57 18.75 0.67
C ARG A 190 -0.79 17.47 0.53
N HIS A 191 -1.31 16.43 1.14
CA HIS A 191 -1.00 15.02 0.87
C HIS A 191 -2.28 14.28 0.55
N TRP A 192 -2.20 13.24 -0.20
CA TRP A 192 -3.19 12.21 -0.50
C TRP A 192 -4.68 12.63 -0.37
N ASP A 193 -5.16 12.95 0.84
CA ASP A 193 -6.56 13.23 1.18
C ASP A 193 -6.74 14.36 2.21
N HIS A 194 -5.67 15.06 2.58
CA HIS A 194 -5.75 16.11 3.59
C HIS A 194 -4.82 17.28 3.29
N PHE A 195 -5.15 18.41 3.88
CA PHE A 195 -4.24 19.56 3.93
C PHE A 195 -3.24 19.36 5.07
N VAL A 196 -1.97 19.66 4.81
CA VAL A 196 -0.89 19.47 5.77
C VAL A 196 -1.01 20.53 6.88
N GLU A 197 -1.65 20.16 7.97
CA GLU A 197 -1.74 20.96 9.21
C GLU A 197 -0.74 20.44 10.25
N GLU A 198 -0.46 19.15 10.22
CA GLU A 198 0.49 18.44 11.08
C GLU A 198 1.34 17.49 10.24
N VAL A 199 2.54 17.18 10.71
CA VAL A 199 3.44 16.18 10.09
C VAL A 199 3.91 15.18 11.14
N PRO A 200 4.15 13.91 10.79
CA PRO A 200 4.66 12.93 11.73
C PRO A 200 6.12 13.24 12.09
N HIS A 201 6.44 13.13 13.36
CA HIS A 201 7.80 13.09 13.90
C HIS A 201 8.02 11.80 14.67
N THR A 202 9.26 11.36 14.70
CA THR A 202 9.67 10.20 15.50
C THR A 202 10.32 10.65 16.81
N TYR A 203 9.90 10.02 17.89
CA TYR A 203 10.38 10.27 19.24
C TYR A 203 11.05 9.02 19.80
N VAL A 204 12.00 9.23 20.68
CA VAL A 204 12.59 8.19 21.53
C VAL A 204 12.38 8.53 23.00
N ALA A 205 12.10 7.52 23.82
CA ALA A 205 11.86 7.70 25.25
C ALA A 205 12.30 6.46 26.05
N SER A 206 12.51 6.64 27.35
CA SER A 206 12.67 5.53 28.29
C SER A 206 11.33 4.85 28.54
N PHE A 207 11.34 3.53 28.65
CA PHE A 207 10.18 2.69 28.92
C PHE A 207 10.50 1.69 30.04
N ASN A 208 9.63 1.58 31.05
CA ASN A 208 9.81 0.68 32.19
C ASN A 208 8.72 -0.38 32.36
N GLY A 209 7.96 -0.65 31.29
CA GLY A 209 6.84 -1.59 31.30
C GLY A 209 5.49 -0.97 31.71
N SER A 210 5.46 0.24 32.28
CA SER A 210 4.24 0.91 32.75
C SER A 210 4.20 2.41 32.44
N GLN A 211 5.34 3.01 32.12
CA GLN A 211 5.48 4.45 31.88
C GLN A 211 6.48 4.74 30.78
N VAL A 212 6.14 5.71 29.94
CA VAL A 212 7.04 6.38 29.00
C VAL A 212 7.50 7.71 29.61
N SER A 213 8.79 8.02 29.56
CA SER A 213 9.37 9.24 30.12
C SER A 213 10.65 9.65 29.38
N GLY A 214 11.07 10.91 29.55
CA GLY A 214 12.28 11.42 28.90
C GLY A 214 12.14 11.46 27.37
N ILE A 215 10.99 11.93 26.88
CA ILE A 215 10.63 11.97 25.48
C ILE A 215 11.52 12.97 24.73
N THR A 216 12.18 12.53 23.67
CA THR A 216 13.05 13.33 22.80
C THR A 216 12.64 13.15 21.36
N ASP A 217 12.42 14.25 20.65
CA ASP A 217 12.20 14.27 19.19
C ASP A 217 13.55 14.11 18.50
N ILE A 218 13.69 13.07 17.66
CA ILE A 218 14.98 12.76 17.00
C ILE A 218 15.31 13.72 15.85
N LEU A 219 14.34 14.51 15.39
CA LEU A 219 14.56 15.56 14.39
C LEU A 219 14.87 16.93 15.01
N ALA A 220 14.65 17.11 16.33
CA ALA A 220 14.95 18.36 17.00
C ALA A 220 16.48 18.56 17.13
N GLY A 221 16.97 19.72 16.65
CA GLY A 221 18.39 20.05 16.71
C GLY A 221 19.26 19.17 15.80
N ASP A 222 18.71 18.72 14.69
CA ASP A 222 19.39 17.86 13.71
C ASP A 222 20.68 18.52 13.21
N THR A 223 21.82 17.96 13.62
CA THR A 223 23.17 18.45 13.27
C THR A 223 23.60 18.10 11.86
N ALA A 224 22.92 17.14 11.20
CA ALA A 224 23.23 16.76 9.83
C ALA A 224 22.79 17.81 8.79
N ASN A 225 21.84 18.68 9.16
CA ASN A 225 21.35 19.75 8.30
C ASN A 225 20.98 21.02 9.08
N PRO A 226 21.97 21.76 9.63
CA PRO A 226 21.75 22.92 10.50
C PRO A 226 20.99 24.07 9.84
N GLU A 227 21.01 24.19 8.50
CA GLU A 227 20.27 25.24 7.77
C GLU A 227 18.76 25.02 7.81
N THR A 228 18.29 23.88 8.30
CA THR A 228 16.88 23.48 8.29
C THR A 228 16.29 23.28 9.69
N GLU A 229 16.93 23.76 10.76
CA GLU A 229 16.48 23.60 12.16
C GLU A 229 15.00 23.99 12.38
N ASP A 230 14.51 25.01 11.69
CA ASP A 230 13.12 25.49 11.80
C ASP A 230 12.17 24.79 10.83
N LYS A 231 12.64 23.89 9.96
CA LYS A 231 11.80 23.19 8.99
C LYS A 231 11.21 21.92 9.58
N LYS A 232 9.95 21.67 9.27
CA LYS A 232 9.24 20.47 9.68
C LYS A 232 9.41 19.39 8.61
N PHE A 233 10.32 18.47 8.85
CA PHE A 233 10.46 17.27 8.02
C PHE A 233 9.46 16.21 8.46
N GLU A 234 9.11 15.32 7.56
CA GLU A 234 8.25 14.17 7.84
C GLU A 234 9.11 12.95 8.20
N LEU A 235 8.83 12.34 9.32
CA LEU A 235 9.44 11.08 9.75
C LEU A 235 8.43 10.22 10.52
N PRO A 236 7.86 9.22 9.87
CA PRO A 236 8.09 8.70 8.51
C PRO A 236 7.68 9.66 7.39
N THR A 237 8.25 9.45 6.18
CA THR A 237 7.93 10.24 4.98
C THR A 237 6.55 9.85 4.44
N LEU A 238 5.64 10.82 4.37
CA LEU A 238 4.28 10.60 3.88
C LEU A 238 4.21 10.53 2.32
N PRO A 239 3.09 10.02 1.74
CA PRO A 239 1.86 9.58 2.45
C PRO A 239 1.89 8.12 2.92
N PHE A 240 2.87 7.31 2.56
CA PHE A 240 2.84 5.86 2.78
C PHE A 240 3.94 5.33 3.71
N GLY A 241 4.83 6.18 4.19
CA GLY A 241 5.89 5.77 5.12
C GLY A 241 5.37 5.39 6.51
N GLY A 242 6.06 4.45 7.17
CA GLY A 242 5.73 3.94 8.49
C GLY A 242 6.98 3.48 9.24
N LEU A 243 6.77 2.55 10.19
CA LEU A 243 7.86 2.02 11.04
C LEU A 243 8.96 1.28 10.25
N GLU A 244 8.68 0.82 9.03
CA GLU A 244 9.68 0.21 8.15
C GLU A 244 10.80 1.18 7.72
N GLN A 245 10.58 2.48 7.90
CA GLN A 245 11.60 3.51 7.66
C GLN A 245 12.53 3.75 8.85
N LEU A 246 12.37 2.98 9.93
CA LEU A 246 13.08 3.16 11.19
C LEU A 246 13.60 1.82 11.70
N ALA A 247 14.83 1.78 12.23
CA ALA A 247 15.41 0.57 12.79
C ALA A 247 16.31 0.86 13.99
N TRP A 248 16.11 0.12 15.09
CA TRP A 248 17.03 0.09 16.22
C TRP A 248 18.31 -0.68 15.86
N SER A 249 19.46 -0.17 16.32
CA SER A 249 20.64 -1.02 16.40
C SER A 249 20.46 -2.12 17.46
N PRO A 250 21.08 -3.31 17.32
CA PRO A 250 20.89 -4.40 18.28
C PRO A 250 21.31 -4.07 19.70
N ASP A 251 22.22 -3.10 19.89
CA ASP A 251 22.66 -2.62 21.21
C ASP A 251 21.80 -1.47 21.76
N GLY A 252 20.79 -1.02 21.01
CA GLY A 252 19.87 0.05 21.39
C GLY A 252 20.49 1.45 21.52
N LYS A 253 21.68 1.66 20.93
CA LYS A 253 22.38 2.96 20.98
C LYS A 253 22.11 3.85 19.80
N TYR A 254 21.68 3.27 18.70
CA TYR A 254 21.42 4.01 17.46
C TYR A 254 20.05 3.68 16.89
N ILE A 255 19.48 4.66 16.18
CA ILE A 255 18.33 4.50 15.31
C ILE A 255 18.77 4.88 13.90
N ALA A 256 18.66 3.94 12.95
CA ALA A 256 18.75 4.25 11.54
C ALA A 256 17.37 4.63 11.03
N TYR A 257 17.28 5.68 10.21
CA TYR A 257 15.99 6.11 9.65
C TYR A 257 16.13 6.69 8.25
N SER A 258 15.05 6.57 7.46
CA SER A 258 14.91 7.17 6.14
C SER A 258 14.12 8.47 6.25
N CYS A 259 14.64 9.56 5.67
CA CYS A 259 13.95 10.84 5.72
C CYS A 259 14.28 11.70 4.48
N ARG A 260 13.26 12.41 3.97
CA ARG A 260 13.43 13.47 2.97
C ARG A 260 13.58 14.80 3.68
N LYS A 261 14.82 15.24 3.93
CA LYS A 261 15.10 16.51 4.61
C LYS A 261 15.08 17.69 3.63
N LEU A 262 13.98 17.83 2.92
CA LEU A 262 13.66 18.91 2.01
C LEU A 262 12.36 19.58 2.45
N ALA A 263 12.07 20.78 1.95
CA ALA A 263 10.83 21.49 2.27
C ALA A 263 10.29 22.25 1.06
N GLY A 264 8.99 22.57 1.07
CA GLY A 264 8.32 23.39 0.08
C GLY A 264 8.56 22.90 -1.35
N ARG A 265 9.00 23.82 -2.22
CA ARG A 265 9.23 23.50 -3.62
C ARG A 265 10.26 22.38 -3.84
N ASP A 266 11.34 22.32 -3.08
CA ASP A 266 12.38 21.32 -3.27
C ASP A 266 11.86 19.92 -2.89
N TYR A 267 11.05 19.82 -1.84
CA TYR A 267 10.34 18.59 -1.49
C TYR A 267 9.40 18.15 -2.62
N ALA A 268 8.65 19.09 -3.20
CA ALA A 268 7.62 18.80 -4.21
C ALA A 268 8.17 18.17 -5.50
N PHE A 269 9.44 18.39 -5.82
CA PHE A 269 10.06 17.93 -7.06
C PHE A 269 11.09 16.80 -6.87
N SER A 270 11.33 16.35 -5.64
CA SER A 270 12.34 15.34 -5.34
C SER A 270 11.74 14.10 -4.68
N THR A 271 12.23 12.94 -5.04
CA THR A 271 11.99 11.68 -4.32
C THR A 271 13.15 11.32 -3.41
N ASN A 272 14.20 12.15 -3.35
CA ASN A 272 15.42 11.83 -2.62
C ASN A 272 15.19 11.73 -1.12
N THR A 273 15.33 10.53 -0.57
CA THR A 273 15.45 10.26 0.86
C THR A 273 16.82 9.71 1.15
N ASP A 274 17.38 10.06 2.30
CA ASP A 274 18.66 9.51 2.77
C ASP A 274 18.46 8.64 4.01
N ILE A 275 19.39 7.70 4.23
CA ILE A 275 19.50 6.95 5.48
C ILE A 275 20.36 7.74 6.46
N TYR A 276 19.76 8.06 7.59
CA TYR A 276 20.41 8.76 8.71
C TYR A 276 20.65 7.81 9.86
N LEU A 277 21.71 8.06 10.61
CA LEU A 277 22.06 7.35 11.85
C LEU A 277 21.98 8.34 13.03
N TYR A 278 21.03 8.14 13.90
CA TYR A 278 20.82 8.93 15.12
C TYR A 278 21.44 8.22 16.33
N ASN A 279 22.28 8.90 17.08
CA ASN A 279 22.83 8.41 18.34
C ASN A 279 21.89 8.81 19.49
N VAL A 280 21.31 7.80 20.15
CA VAL A 280 20.29 7.98 21.20
C VAL A 280 20.83 8.68 22.45
N GLU A 281 22.12 8.54 22.75
CA GLU A 281 22.74 9.12 23.92
C GLU A 281 23.14 10.58 23.69
N THR A 282 23.74 10.88 22.55
CA THR A 282 24.31 12.21 22.26
C THR A 282 23.36 13.13 21.48
N GLY A 283 22.32 12.58 20.83
CA GLY A 283 21.44 13.29 19.92
C GLY A 283 22.09 13.62 18.56
N ALA A 284 23.31 13.17 18.29
CA ALA A 284 24.00 13.43 17.03
C ALA A 284 23.41 12.60 15.90
N THR A 285 23.25 13.22 14.72
CA THR A 285 22.77 12.57 13.50
C THR A 285 23.83 12.61 12.41
N GLN A 286 24.01 11.50 11.71
CA GLN A 286 24.91 11.37 10.55
C GLN A 286 24.14 10.88 9.32
N ASN A 287 24.32 11.54 8.17
CA ASN A 287 23.80 11.07 6.89
C ASN A 287 24.74 9.98 6.32
N LEU A 288 24.23 8.76 6.17
CA LEU A 288 25.03 7.62 5.66
C LEU A 288 25.00 7.50 4.14
N THR A 289 23.98 8.02 3.46
CA THR A 289 23.80 7.87 1.99
C THR A 289 23.93 9.18 1.24
N ALA A 290 24.57 10.19 1.86
CA ALA A 290 24.78 11.50 1.25
C ALA A 290 25.37 11.40 -0.17
N GLY A 291 24.67 12.02 -1.14
CA GLY A 291 25.04 12.02 -2.56
C GLY A 291 24.53 10.80 -3.36
N MET A 292 23.81 9.87 -2.74
CA MET A 292 22.91 8.98 -3.45
C MET A 292 21.62 9.75 -3.78
N MET A 293 20.94 9.39 -4.84
CA MET A 293 19.72 10.05 -5.31
C MET A 293 18.58 9.04 -5.34
N GLY A 294 17.34 9.53 -5.38
CA GLY A 294 16.16 8.68 -5.33
C GLY A 294 15.80 8.23 -3.91
N TYR A 295 14.99 7.20 -3.79
CA TYR A 295 14.59 6.70 -2.47
C TYR A 295 15.68 5.78 -1.89
N ASP A 296 16.24 6.17 -0.74
CA ASP A 296 16.96 5.27 0.17
C ASP A 296 16.05 4.98 1.37
N THR A 297 15.67 3.73 1.58
CA THR A 297 14.61 3.37 2.54
C THR A 297 14.84 2.01 3.20
N THR A 298 13.99 1.68 4.17
CA THR A 298 13.96 0.36 4.85
C THR A 298 15.32 -0.02 5.44
N PRO A 299 15.93 0.83 6.29
CA PRO A 299 17.16 0.46 6.97
C PRO A 299 16.92 -0.70 7.92
N LEU A 300 17.86 -1.67 7.98
CA LEU A 300 17.78 -2.81 8.86
C LEU A 300 19.17 -3.30 9.28
N PHE A 301 19.49 -3.22 10.58
CA PHE A 301 20.75 -3.73 11.09
C PHE A 301 20.84 -5.25 11.04
N SER A 302 22.05 -5.78 10.76
CA SER A 302 22.35 -7.19 10.98
C SER A 302 22.22 -7.55 12.47
N PRO A 303 21.96 -8.82 12.84
CA PRO A 303 21.80 -9.22 14.24
C PRO A 303 22.98 -8.90 15.14
N ASP A 304 24.20 -8.84 14.58
CA ASP A 304 25.43 -8.47 15.31
C ASP A 304 25.74 -6.95 15.27
N GLY A 305 24.91 -6.16 14.58
CA GLY A 305 25.08 -4.72 14.43
C GLY A 305 26.23 -4.26 13.54
N LYS A 306 26.95 -5.19 12.90
CA LYS A 306 28.12 -4.85 12.10
C LYS A 306 27.82 -4.40 10.68
N GLN A 307 26.60 -4.65 10.22
CA GLN A 307 26.12 -4.27 8.90
C GLN A 307 24.75 -3.59 9.01
N LEU A 308 24.46 -2.69 8.07
CA LEU A 308 23.15 -2.07 7.87
C LEU A 308 22.73 -2.32 6.43
N ALA A 309 21.64 -3.06 6.24
CA ALA A 309 21.00 -3.22 4.94
C ALA A 309 20.01 -2.09 4.70
N PHE A 310 19.80 -1.71 3.44
CA PHE A 310 18.77 -0.77 3.03
C PHE A 310 18.42 -0.97 1.55
N ILE A 311 17.24 -0.48 1.14
CA ILE A 311 16.77 -0.49 -0.24
C ILE A 311 17.03 0.89 -0.84
N SER A 312 17.57 0.93 -2.08
CA SER A 312 17.93 2.17 -2.76
C SER A 312 17.43 2.19 -4.20
N MET A 313 16.88 3.31 -4.63
CA MET A 313 16.67 3.69 -6.02
C MET A 313 17.77 4.64 -6.48
N GLU A 314 17.96 4.79 -7.80
CA GLU A 314 19.06 5.57 -8.32
C GLU A 314 18.68 6.99 -8.73
N ARG A 315 17.46 7.18 -9.23
CA ARG A 315 17.07 8.41 -9.92
C ARG A 315 16.09 9.23 -9.08
N ASP A 316 16.45 10.48 -8.85
CA ASP A 316 15.55 11.45 -8.24
C ASP A 316 14.32 11.72 -9.12
N GLY A 317 13.16 11.87 -8.51
CA GLY A 317 11.89 12.12 -9.18
C GLY A 317 11.25 10.90 -9.84
N TYR A 318 11.89 9.73 -9.86
CA TYR A 318 11.37 8.52 -10.49
C TYR A 318 10.99 7.43 -9.49
N GLU A 319 9.71 7.37 -9.14
CA GLU A 319 9.19 6.42 -8.15
C GLU A 319 9.16 4.96 -8.60
N ALA A 320 9.26 4.71 -9.90
CA ALA A 320 9.29 3.36 -10.46
C ALA A 320 10.71 2.88 -10.81
N ASP A 321 11.73 3.50 -10.23
CA ASP A 321 13.10 3.05 -10.40
C ASP A 321 13.32 1.70 -9.71
N LYS A 322 14.35 1.00 -10.16
CA LYS A 322 14.69 -0.32 -9.60
C LYS A 322 15.08 -0.21 -8.12
N GLN A 323 14.39 -0.94 -7.28
CA GLN A 323 14.71 -1.09 -5.86
C GLN A 323 15.86 -2.09 -5.70
N ARG A 324 17.03 -1.58 -5.30
CA ARG A 324 18.29 -2.32 -5.15
C ARG A 324 18.60 -2.54 -3.68
N LEU A 325 19.21 -3.66 -3.34
CA LEU A 325 19.62 -3.99 -1.98
C LEU A 325 21.09 -3.65 -1.76
N PHE A 326 21.34 -2.77 -0.79
CA PHE A 326 22.68 -2.39 -0.34
C PHE A 326 22.95 -2.84 1.09
N VAL A 327 24.22 -3.00 1.40
CA VAL A 327 24.72 -3.23 2.76
C VAL A 327 25.88 -2.29 3.04
N ILE A 328 25.83 -1.61 4.19
CA ILE A 328 26.91 -0.76 4.72
C ILE A 328 27.70 -1.56 5.76
N ASP A 329 29.04 -1.52 5.68
CA ASP A 329 29.94 -1.99 6.74
C ASP A 329 29.95 -0.97 7.88
N MET A 330 29.22 -1.26 8.94
CA MET A 330 29.03 -0.35 10.07
C MET A 330 30.30 -0.21 10.93
N GLU A 331 31.17 -1.22 10.99
CA GLU A 331 32.45 -1.09 11.71
C GLU A 331 33.32 -0.01 11.07
N LYS A 332 33.39 0.02 9.73
CA LYS A 332 34.12 1.07 8.99
C LYS A 332 33.41 2.42 9.04
N ALA A 333 32.10 2.45 8.90
CA ALA A 333 31.32 3.69 8.96
C ALA A 333 31.46 4.36 10.32
N MET A 334 31.30 3.60 11.40
CA MET A 334 31.44 4.09 12.78
C MET A 334 32.85 4.57 13.14
N ALA A 335 33.88 3.95 12.56
CA ALA A 335 35.27 4.39 12.74
C ALA A 335 35.59 5.71 12.00
N ASN A 336 34.71 6.17 11.11
CA ASN A 336 34.90 7.32 10.22
C ASN A 336 33.63 8.20 10.13
N LEU A 337 32.98 8.48 11.23
CA LEU A 337 31.72 9.28 11.25
C LEU A 337 31.89 10.71 10.72
N ASP A 338 33.12 11.24 10.70
CA ASP A 338 33.42 12.54 10.07
C ASP A 338 33.49 12.49 8.54
N ALA A 339 33.37 11.31 7.93
CA ALA A 339 33.35 11.16 6.49
C ALA A 339 32.12 11.85 5.89
N LYS A 340 32.32 12.54 4.77
CA LYS A 340 31.23 13.17 4.00
C LYS A 340 30.62 12.22 2.95
N ASP A 341 31.25 11.07 2.73
CA ASP A 341 30.85 10.08 1.73
C ASP A 341 31.14 8.67 2.27
N PHE A 342 30.07 7.89 2.43
CA PHE A 342 30.14 6.52 2.94
C PHE A 342 30.05 5.47 1.82
N ARG A 343 29.93 5.85 0.54
CA ARG A 343 29.77 4.91 -0.59
C ARG A 343 30.93 3.90 -0.69
N GLY A 344 32.13 4.27 -0.24
CA GLY A 344 33.26 3.35 -0.16
C GLY A 344 33.13 2.21 0.87
N TYR A 345 32.13 2.29 1.76
CA TYR A 345 31.82 1.28 2.78
C TYR A 345 30.58 0.46 2.44
N MET A 346 29.98 0.71 1.25
CA MET A 346 28.76 0.06 0.78
C MET A 346 29.04 -1.03 -0.24
N LYS A 347 28.15 -2.00 -0.29
CA LYS A 347 28.12 -3.05 -1.30
C LYS A 347 26.68 -3.22 -1.78
N GLU A 348 26.47 -3.14 -3.09
CA GLU A 348 25.22 -3.56 -3.70
C GLU A 348 25.20 -5.09 -3.85
N LEU A 349 24.14 -5.74 -3.37
CA LEU A 349 23.96 -7.19 -3.44
C LEU A 349 23.19 -7.64 -4.68
N THR A 350 22.51 -6.71 -5.36
CA THR A 350 21.55 -6.99 -6.44
C THR A 350 21.90 -6.30 -7.76
N THR A 351 23.18 -6.03 -8.02
CA THR A 351 23.65 -5.30 -9.20
C THR A 351 23.10 -5.89 -10.50
N ASP A 352 23.17 -7.20 -10.66
CA ASP A 352 22.72 -7.90 -11.88
C ASP A 352 21.29 -8.46 -11.77
N TYR A 353 20.62 -8.24 -10.65
CA TYR A 353 19.24 -8.63 -10.45
C TYR A 353 18.31 -7.56 -11.04
N LYS A 354 17.46 -7.94 -11.99
CA LYS A 354 16.67 -6.95 -12.77
C LYS A 354 15.29 -6.63 -12.20
N TYR A 355 14.92 -7.24 -11.08
CA TYR A 355 13.64 -7.03 -10.41
C TYR A 355 13.82 -6.23 -9.13
N ASN A 356 12.72 -5.73 -8.59
CA ASN A 356 12.71 -5.00 -7.33
C ASN A 356 12.95 -5.92 -6.14
N VAL A 357 13.66 -5.41 -5.14
CA VAL A 357 13.75 -5.99 -3.80
C VAL A 357 12.71 -5.27 -2.91
N GLU A 358 11.87 -6.04 -2.27
CA GLU A 358 10.86 -5.55 -1.34
C GLU A 358 11.01 -6.30 -0.01
N SER A 359 10.65 -5.73 1.11
CA SER A 359 10.66 -6.37 2.44
C SER A 359 11.91 -7.22 2.72
N ILE A 360 12.82 -6.71 3.52
CA ILE A 360 14.09 -7.40 3.83
C ILE A 360 14.12 -7.92 5.26
N THR A 361 14.73 -9.09 5.48
CA THR A 361 14.94 -9.69 6.81
C THR A 361 16.28 -10.40 6.87
N TRP A 362 17.12 -10.09 7.86
CA TRP A 362 18.39 -10.76 8.07
C TRP A 362 18.23 -12.18 8.61
N ALA A 363 19.02 -13.10 8.10
CA ALA A 363 19.23 -14.39 8.75
C ALA A 363 19.92 -14.19 10.12
N PRO A 364 19.68 -15.07 11.12
CA PRO A 364 20.23 -14.92 12.48
C PRO A 364 21.75 -14.80 12.56
N LYS A 365 22.48 -15.39 11.60
CA LYS A 365 23.94 -15.32 11.51
C LYS A 365 24.48 -14.10 10.76
N GLY A 366 23.59 -13.27 10.17
CA GLY A 366 24.02 -12.12 9.36
C GLY A 366 24.71 -12.46 8.05
N ASP A 367 24.62 -13.70 7.58
CA ASP A 367 25.26 -14.20 6.36
C ASP A 367 24.33 -14.14 5.13
N LYS A 368 23.03 -14.01 5.35
CA LYS A 368 22.00 -13.92 4.31
C LYS A 368 20.95 -12.87 4.64
N ILE A 369 20.32 -12.35 3.58
CA ILE A 369 19.10 -11.53 3.67
C ILE A 369 18.00 -12.24 2.88
N TYR A 370 16.84 -12.40 3.52
CA TYR A 370 15.60 -12.83 2.89
C TYR A 370 14.84 -11.60 2.41
N PHE A 371 14.20 -11.70 1.25
CA PHE A 371 13.46 -10.60 0.68
C PHE A 371 12.30 -11.08 -0.21
N ASN A 372 11.35 -10.19 -0.48
CA ASN A 372 10.31 -10.40 -1.47
C ASN A 372 10.70 -9.78 -2.80
N SER A 373 10.24 -10.38 -3.88
CA SER A 373 10.36 -9.81 -5.22
C SER A 373 9.20 -10.28 -6.10
N CYS A 374 8.58 -9.34 -6.81
CA CYS A 374 7.54 -9.68 -7.77
C CYS A 374 8.17 -10.02 -9.12
N VAL A 375 8.11 -11.29 -9.50
CA VAL A 375 8.71 -11.83 -10.73
C VAL A 375 7.65 -12.56 -11.55
N ASN A 376 7.47 -12.17 -12.80
CA ASN A 376 6.42 -12.71 -13.70
C ASN A 376 5.03 -12.71 -13.04
N ALA A 377 4.67 -11.60 -12.40
CA ALA A 377 3.38 -11.39 -11.74
C ALA A 377 3.08 -12.34 -10.56
N LEU A 378 4.13 -12.77 -9.86
CA LEU A 378 4.06 -13.53 -8.61
C LEU A 378 5.06 -12.93 -7.62
N THR A 379 4.60 -12.51 -6.46
CA THR A 379 5.47 -12.04 -5.37
C THR A 379 5.99 -13.25 -4.58
N ALA A 380 7.25 -13.57 -4.78
CA ALA A 380 7.90 -14.76 -4.22
C ALA A 380 8.91 -14.39 -3.14
N LEU A 381 9.30 -15.39 -2.33
CA LEU A 381 10.38 -15.28 -1.36
C LEU A 381 11.71 -15.65 -2.02
N PHE A 382 12.71 -14.83 -1.70
CA PHE A 382 14.09 -14.99 -2.14
C PHE A 382 15.05 -14.88 -0.97
N SER A 383 16.29 -15.33 -1.18
CA SER A 383 17.41 -15.02 -0.30
C SER A 383 18.64 -14.60 -1.11
N VAL A 384 19.51 -13.79 -0.50
CA VAL A 384 20.81 -13.42 -1.06
C VAL A 384 21.92 -13.65 -0.04
N ASP A 385 23.02 -14.23 -0.46
CA ASP A 385 24.23 -14.43 0.34
C ASP A 385 25.04 -13.12 0.39
N VAL A 386 25.19 -12.54 1.57
CA VAL A 386 25.85 -11.24 1.76
C VAL A 386 27.34 -11.26 1.35
N ASN A 387 28.01 -12.39 1.55
CA ASN A 387 29.47 -12.54 1.33
C ASN A 387 29.83 -13.07 -0.05
N LYS A 388 28.86 -13.51 -0.86
CA LYS A 388 29.12 -13.96 -2.22
C LYS A 388 29.14 -12.82 -3.21
N LYS A 389 29.96 -12.90 -4.26
CA LYS A 389 29.80 -12.06 -5.44
C LYS A 389 28.54 -12.54 -6.17
N VAL A 390 27.65 -11.62 -6.49
CA VAL A 390 26.55 -11.89 -7.41
C VAL A 390 27.16 -12.23 -8.76
N GLY A 391 26.88 -13.41 -9.30
CA GLY A 391 27.35 -13.82 -10.62
C GLY A 391 26.61 -13.11 -11.74
N LEU A 392 27.02 -13.34 -12.97
CA LEU A 392 26.33 -12.82 -14.15
C LEU A 392 24.88 -13.33 -14.19
N PRO A 393 23.94 -12.49 -14.63
CA PRO A 393 22.53 -12.91 -14.73
C PRO A 393 22.43 -14.11 -15.66
N ILE A 394 21.67 -15.14 -15.24
CA ILE A 394 21.20 -16.17 -16.15
C ILE A 394 20.25 -15.47 -17.11
N GLU A 395 20.52 -15.57 -18.43
CA GLU A 395 19.62 -15.04 -19.44
C GLU A 395 18.23 -15.62 -19.19
N ASP A 396 17.26 -14.74 -18.84
CA ASP A 396 15.86 -15.09 -18.91
C ASP A 396 15.56 -15.47 -20.35
N ASN A 397 15.05 -16.66 -20.56
CA ASN A 397 14.37 -16.98 -21.81
C ASN A 397 13.10 -16.14 -21.91
N GLU A 398 13.26 -14.89 -22.35
CA GLU A 398 12.17 -13.95 -22.55
C GLU A 398 11.05 -14.66 -23.35
N GLY A 399 9.96 -14.97 -22.67
CA GLY A 399 8.79 -15.55 -23.31
C GLY A 399 8.52 -17.04 -23.10
N THR A 400 9.29 -17.78 -22.31
CA THR A 400 8.99 -19.20 -22.02
C THR A 400 8.14 -19.40 -20.75
N GLY A 401 7.98 -18.36 -19.91
CA GLY A 401 7.26 -18.50 -18.64
C GLY A 401 8.00 -19.35 -17.60
N TYR A 402 9.20 -19.82 -17.90
CA TYR A 402 10.01 -20.61 -16.98
C TYR A 402 10.91 -19.69 -16.16
N LEU A 403 10.78 -19.78 -14.85
CA LEU A 403 11.58 -19.02 -13.91
C LEU A 403 12.74 -19.89 -13.42
N PRO A 404 14.01 -19.45 -13.57
CA PRO A 404 15.12 -20.19 -13.00
C PRO A 404 15.04 -20.20 -11.46
N ALA A 405 15.48 -21.28 -10.84
CA ALA A 405 15.58 -21.38 -9.39
C ALA A 405 16.72 -20.51 -8.80
N SER A 406 17.64 -20.03 -9.64
CA SER A 406 18.76 -19.17 -9.27
C SER A 406 18.89 -18.01 -10.26
N TYR A 407 19.13 -16.82 -9.73
CA TYR A 407 19.34 -15.56 -10.48
C TYR A 407 20.79 -15.09 -10.43
N GLY A 408 21.73 -15.98 -10.57
CA GLY A 408 23.14 -15.76 -10.43
C GLY A 408 23.70 -16.36 -9.13
N ASP A 409 25.01 -16.32 -8.96
CA ASP A 409 25.66 -16.84 -7.75
C ASP A 409 25.29 -15.97 -6.54
N GLY A 410 24.42 -16.47 -5.66
CA GLY A 410 24.09 -15.81 -4.41
C GLY A 410 22.63 -15.40 -4.23
N ILE A 411 21.83 -15.27 -5.30
CA ILE A 411 20.39 -15.00 -5.18
C ILE A 411 19.61 -16.28 -5.48
N HIS A 412 18.75 -16.71 -4.54
CA HIS A 412 17.98 -17.94 -4.65
C HIS A 412 16.50 -17.65 -4.44
N ARG A 413 15.68 -18.10 -5.37
CA ARG A 413 14.22 -18.14 -5.18
C ARG A 413 13.88 -19.31 -4.27
N ILE A 414 13.05 -19.04 -3.26
CA ILE A 414 12.62 -20.04 -2.27
C ILE A 414 11.28 -20.65 -2.69
N THR A 415 10.25 -19.83 -2.86
CA THR A 415 8.91 -20.33 -3.16
C THR A 415 8.74 -20.67 -4.64
N SER A 416 8.03 -21.78 -4.91
CA SER A 416 7.80 -22.28 -6.28
C SER A 416 7.01 -21.29 -7.14
N SER A 417 7.34 -21.22 -8.44
CA SER A 417 6.56 -20.48 -9.43
C SER A 417 5.23 -21.15 -9.79
N GLU A 418 5.05 -22.42 -9.46
CA GLU A 418 3.82 -23.16 -9.67
C GLU A 418 2.79 -22.89 -8.58
N ALA A 419 3.25 -22.44 -7.40
CA ALA A 419 2.39 -21.96 -6.34
C ALA A 419 1.88 -20.56 -6.68
N LEU A 420 0.65 -20.45 -7.17
CA LEU A 420 0.04 -19.19 -7.61
C LEU A 420 -0.41 -18.34 -6.41
N TYR A 421 0.56 -17.92 -5.58
CA TYR A 421 0.38 -17.08 -4.41
C TYR A 421 1.37 -15.92 -4.42
N ASP A 422 0.95 -14.81 -3.82
CA ASP A 422 1.85 -13.74 -3.39
C ASP A 422 2.18 -13.95 -1.91
N PHE A 423 3.47 -13.85 -1.56
CA PHE A 423 3.98 -13.96 -0.20
C PHE A 423 4.37 -12.56 0.31
N ASP A 424 4.12 -12.31 1.59
CA ASP A 424 4.53 -11.06 2.26
C ASP A 424 5.89 -11.23 2.96
N GLY A 425 6.34 -10.22 3.73
CA GLY A 425 7.59 -10.28 4.49
C GLY A 425 7.64 -11.44 5.48
N VAL A 426 8.84 -11.86 5.85
CA VAL A 426 9.06 -13.07 6.67
C VAL A 426 9.53 -12.75 8.08
N SER A 427 9.09 -13.58 9.04
CA SER A 427 9.75 -13.79 10.33
C SER A 427 10.49 -15.12 10.31
N ILE A 428 11.66 -15.18 10.94
CA ILE A 428 12.55 -16.34 10.88
C ILE A 428 12.44 -17.17 12.16
N ILE A 429 12.32 -18.47 12.00
CA ILE A 429 12.48 -19.45 13.09
C ILE A 429 13.84 -20.12 12.92
N PRO A 430 14.83 -19.86 13.82
CA PRO A 430 16.10 -20.54 13.81
C PRO A 430 16.00 -21.92 14.44
N ASN A 431 16.96 -22.80 14.12
CA ASN A 431 17.24 -24.02 14.86
C ASN A 431 18.24 -23.74 16.01
N GLU A 432 18.58 -24.77 16.78
CA GLU A 432 19.47 -24.69 17.95
C GLU A 432 20.88 -24.18 17.63
N ILE A 433 21.33 -24.29 16.39
CA ILE A 433 22.66 -23.80 15.93
C ILE A 433 22.58 -22.47 15.18
N GLY A 434 21.41 -21.81 15.19
CA GLY A 434 21.18 -20.50 14.55
C GLY A 434 21.01 -20.54 13.03
N GLU A 435 20.82 -21.74 12.44
CA GLU A 435 20.42 -21.83 11.02
C GLU A 435 18.93 -21.58 10.88
N VAL A 436 18.49 -21.12 9.70
CA VAL A 436 17.07 -20.88 9.42
C VAL A 436 16.35 -22.23 9.26
N ALA A 437 15.51 -22.57 10.21
CA ALA A 437 14.73 -23.80 10.18
C ALA A 437 13.43 -23.64 9.39
N SER A 438 12.77 -22.47 9.52
CA SER A 438 11.56 -22.16 8.76
C SER A 438 11.31 -20.66 8.71
N LEU A 439 10.45 -20.25 7.77
CA LEU A 439 9.99 -18.89 7.62
C LEU A 439 8.49 -18.82 7.92
N ILE A 440 8.07 -17.86 8.72
CA ILE A 440 6.67 -17.55 8.96
C ILE A 440 6.34 -16.32 8.12
N THR A 441 5.31 -16.43 7.30
CA THR A 441 4.84 -15.34 6.43
C THR A 441 3.33 -15.43 6.24
N THR A 442 2.76 -14.51 5.50
CA THR A 442 1.41 -14.67 4.95
C THR A 442 1.46 -14.92 3.45
N ASN A 443 0.50 -15.67 2.93
CA ASN A 443 0.29 -15.78 1.50
C ASN A 443 -1.16 -15.50 1.12
N LYS A 444 -1.36 -14.97 -0.07
CA LYS A 444 -2.68 -14.62 -0.63
C LYS A 444 -2.73 -14.97 -2.11
N CYS A 445 -3.93 -15.11 -2.65
CA CYS A 445 -4.11 -15.20 -4.09
C CYS A 445 -5.40 -14.48 -4.51
N MET A 446 -5.63 -14.30 -5.81
CA MET A 446 -6.84 -13.64 -6.32
C MET A 446 -8.13 -14.29 -5.81
N MET A 447 -8.06 -15.56 -5.36
CA MET A 447 -9.23 -16.34 -4.90
C MET A 447 -9.48 -16.22 -3.39
N ARG A 448 -8.48 -15.80 -2.57
CA ARG A 448 -8.63 -15.70 -1.11
C ARG A 448 -7.75 -14.62 -0.49
N PRO A 449 -8.19 -14.03 0.65
CA PRO A 449 -7.35 -13.17 1.48
C PRO A 449 -6.12 -13.89 2.02
N ALA A 450 -5.27 -13.14 2.72
CA ALA A 450 -4.06 -13.64 3.34
C ALA A 450 -4.35 -14.67 4.44
N GLU A 451 -3.53 -15.73 4.47
CA GLU A 451 -3.44 -16.72 5.55
C GLU A 451 -1.98 -16.85 6.01
N ILE A 452 -1.75 -17.16 7.28
CA ILE A 452 -0.40 -17.38 7.79
C ILE A 452 0.08 -18.77 7.37
N VAL A 453 1.30 -18.81 6.87
CA VAL A 453 1.94 -20.03 6.41
C VAL A 453 3.34 -20.17 6.99
N LYS A 454 3.78 -21.42 7.16
CA LYS A 454 5.15 -21.80 7.51
C LYS A 454 5.82 -22.38 6.27
N VAL A 455 6.91 -21.77 5.83
CA VAL A 455 7.66 -22.15 4.61
C VAL A 455 8.95 -22.85 5.02
N ASP A 456 9.27 -23.96 4.37
CA ASP A 456 10.58 -24.60 4.41
C ASP A 456 11.54 -23.85 3.46
N PRO A 457 12.59 -23.18 3.95
CA PRO A 457 13.50 -22.41 3.10
C PRO A 457 14.34 -23.24 2.14
N ALA A 458 14.44 -24.56 2.36
CA ALA A 458 15.24 -25.46 1.51
C ALA A 458 14.44 -26.00 0.32
N THR A 459 13.14 -26.26 0.49
CA THR A 459 12.27 -26.85 -0.55
C THR A 459 11.28 -25.84 -1.15
N GLY A 460 10.96 -24.76 -0.42
CA GLY A 460 9.92 -23.80 -0.76
C GLY A 460 8.49 -24.32 -0.51
N ASP A 461 8.34 -25.52 0.01
CA ASP A 461 7.04 -26.03 0.42
C ASP A 461 6.51 -25.25 1.61
N PHE A 462 5.19 -25.12 1.71
CA PHE A 462 4.57 -24.42 2.82
C PHE A 462 3.39 -25.17 3.42
N GLN A 463 3.18 -24.95 4.71
CA GLN A 463 2.03 -25.42 5.48
C GLN A 463 1.17 -24.22 5.88
N GLU A 464 -0.15 -24.28 5.64
CA GLU A 464 -1.10 -23.30 6.17
C GLU A 464 -1.22 -23.48 7.69
N LEU A 465 -1.01 -22.37 8.44
CA LEU A 465 -1.19 -22.33 9.90
C LEU A 465 -2.56 -21.72 10.27
N THR A 466 -3.12 -20.88 9.39
CA THR A 466 -4.49 -20.36 9.51
C THR A 466 -5.31 -20.72 8.29
N VAL A 467 -6.62 -20.85 8.50
CA VAL A 467 -7.62 -21.09 7.46
C VAL A 467 -8.87 -20.28 7.78
N GLU A 468 -8.67 -18.98 8.08
CA GLU A 468 -9.68 -18.10 8.68
C GLU A 468 -10.99 -18.06 7.91
N ASN A 469 -10.92 -18.04 6.58
CA ASN A 469 -12.07 -17.88 5.71
C ASN A 469 -12.53 -19.17 5.02
N LYS A 470 -11.90 -20.32 5.32
CA LYS A 470 -12.10 -21.58 4.59
C LYS A 470 -13.56 -22.02 4.56
N GLU A 471 -14.26 -21.94 5.70
CA GLU A 471 -15.66 -22.35 5.79
C GLU A 471 -16.58 -21.60 4.83
N THR A 472 -16.33 -20.30 4.63
CA THR A 472 -17.07 -19.48 3.67
C THR A 472 -16.61 -19.73 2.24
N LEU A 473 -15.29 -19.79 2.02
CA LEU A 473 -14.70 -19.95 0.68
C LEU A 473 -15.05 -21.31 0.05
N ASP A 474 -15.17 -22.37 0.84
CA ASP A 474 -15.57 -23.72 0.39
C ASP A 474 -17.03 -23.77 -0.09
N LYS A 475 -17.88 -22.82 0.35
CA LYS A 475 -19.28 -22.71 -0.09
C LYS A 475 -19.42 -21.88 -1.37
N LEU A 476 -18.36 -21.21 -1.81
CA LEU A 476 -18.36 -20.32 -2.99
C LEU A 476 -17.88 -21.05 -4.23
N ASP A 477 -18.56 -20.84 -5.33
CA ASP A 477 -18.06 -21.28 -6.63
C ASP A 477 -16.74 -20.57 -6.96
N THR A 478 -15.80 -21.29 -7.60
CA THR A 478 -14.47 -20.76 -7.87
C THR A 478 -14.29 -20.49 -9.36
N PRO A 479 -13.90 -19.26 -9.75
CA PRO A 479 -13.50 -18.93 -11.10
C PRO A 479 -12.30 -19.76 -11.56
N LEU A 480 -12.21 -20.05 -12.86
CA LEU A 480 -11.01 -20.60 -13.45
C LEU A 480 -10.02 -19.50 -13.79
N MET A 481 -8.74 -19.77 -13.69
CA MET A 481 -7.68 -18.83 -13.99
C MET A 481 -6.69 -19.41 -14.99
N GLU A 482 -6.25 -18.57 -15.94
CA GLU A 482 -5.27 -18.91 -16.98
C GLU A 482 -4.18 -17.84 -17.01
N GLN A 483 -2.93 -18.25 -17.22
CA GLN A 483 -1.84 -17.36 -17.63
C GLN A 483 -1.74 -17.41 -19.17
N ARG A 484 -1.82 -16.24 -19.80
CA ARG A 484 -1.69 -16.15 -21.26
C ARG A 484 -0.58 -15.16 -21.64
N TRP A 485 0.36 -15.62 -22.45
CA TRP A 485 1.40 -14.76 -23.02
C TRP A 485 0.97 -14.31 -24.41
N MET A 486 0.85 -13.01 -24.60
CA MET A 486 0.42 -12.39 -25.86
C MET A 486 1.61 -11.70 -26.52
N THR A 487 1.71 -11.80 -27.86
CA THR A 487 2.78 -11.10 -28.59
C THR A 487 2.33 -9.69 -28.92
N THR A 488 3.07 -8.70 -28.43
CA THR A 488 2.81 -7.28 -28.65
C THR A 488 3.07 -6.86 -30.11
N VAL A 489 2.66 -5.65 -30.50
CA VAL A 489 2.82 -5.15 -31.88
C VAL A 489 4.28 -5.01 -32.28
N ASP A 490 5.20 -4.86 -31.33
CA ASP A 490 6.65 -4.81 -31.52
C ASP A 490 7.36 -6.15 -31.23
N GLY A 491 6.59 -7.26 -31.17
CA GLY A 491 7.12 -8.62 -31.07
C GLY A 491 7.50 -9.11 -29.68
N LYS A 492 7.32 -8.29 -28.64
CA LYS A 492 7.60 -8.68 -27.23
C LYS A 492 6.51 -9.57 -26.66
N LYS A 493 6.75 -10.19 -25.52
CA LYS A 493 5.79 -11.03 -24.80
C LYS A 493 5.18 -10.26 -23.63
N MET A 494 3.86 -10.17 -23.63
CA MET A 494 3.08 -9.56 -22.55
C MET A 494 2.32 -10.64 -21.78
N HIS A 495 2.57 -10.74 -20.50
CA HIS A 495 1.84 -11.61 -19.58
C HIS A 495 0.43 -11.05 -19.34
N THR A 496 -0.57 -11.93 -19.30
CA THR A 496 -1.97 -11.57 -19.04
C THR A 496 -2.62 -12.66 -18.20
N TRP A 497 -3.19 -12.29 -17.05
CA TRP A 497 -4.10 -13.17 -16.33
C TRP A 497 -5.48 -13.13 -17.00
N ILE A 498 -6.13 -14.29 -17.16
CA ILE A 498 -7.51 -14.41 -17.60
C ILE A 498 -8.28 -15.16 -16.52
N LEU A 499 -9.33 -14.54 -16.00
CA LEU A 499 -10.27 -15.24 -15.11
C LEU A 499 -11.55 -15.53 -15.90
N TYR A 500 -12.02 -16.75 -15.79
CA TYR A 500 -13.29 -17.19 -16.36
C TYR A 500 -14.33 -17.34 -15.26
N PRO A 501 -15.62 -17.05 -15.55
CA PRO A 501 -16.69 -17.29 -14.59
C PRO A 501 -16.70 -18.72 -14.05
N PRO A 502 -17.21 -18.96 -12.85
CA PRO A 502 -17.48 -20.30 -12.38
C PRO A 502 -18.33 -21.09 -13.39
N HIS A 503 -18.13 -22.40 -13.46
CA HIS A 503 -18.85 -23.29 -14.41
C HIS A 503 -18.70 -22.84 -15.87
N PHE A 504 -17.55 -22.30 -16.23
CA PHE A 504 -17.26 -21.81 -17.58
C PHE A 504 -17.45 -22.89 -18.63
N ASP A 505 -18.24 -22.56 -19.66
CA ASP A 505 -18.57 -23.43 -20.79
C ASP A 505 -18.19 -22.73 -22.11
N LYS A 506 -17.20 -23.28 -22.82
CA LYS A 506 -16.67 -22.71 -24.06
C LYS A 506 -17.73 -22.62 -25.21
N THR A 507 -18.87 -23.28 -25.05
CA THR A 507 -19.97 -23.23 -26.04
C THR A 507 -20.89 -22.03 -25.87
N LYS A 508 -20.79 -21.33 -24.71
CA LYS A 508 -21.57 -20.15 -24.37
C LYS A 508 -20.77 -18.88 -24.61
N LYS A 509 -21.48 -17.76 -24.76
CA LYS A 509 -20.86 -16.43 -24.84
C LYS A 509 -20.94 -15.71 -23.48
N TYR A 510 -19.84 -15.07 -23.10
CA TYR A 510 -19.71 -14.32 -21.86
C TYR A 510 -19.27 -12.88 -22.16
N PRO A 511 -19.81 -11.88 -21.48
CA PRO A 511 -19.25 -10.55 -21.51
C PRO A 511 -17.86 -10.54 -20.87
N ALA A 512 -17.03 -9.57 -21.24
CA ALA A 512 -15.67 -9.47 -20.71
C ALA A 512 -15.36 -8.06 -20.19
N ILE A 513 -14.42 -7.99 -19.26
CA ILE A 513 -13.89 -6.76 -18.68
C ILE A 513 -12.40 -6.72 -18.96
N LEU A 514 -11.94 -5.67 -19.64
CA LEU A 514 -10.54 -5.30 -19.69
C LEU A 514 -10.22 -4.44 -18.46
N MET A 515 -9.25 -4.86 -17.68
CA MET A 515 -8.71 -4.05 -16.59
C MET A 515 -7.54 -3.20 -17.07
N CYS A 516 -7.67 -1.88 -16.99
CA CYS A 516 -6.59 -0.94 -17.19
C CYS A 516 -5.91 -0.66 -15.84
N LEU A 517 -4.67 -1.12 -15.70
CA LEU A 517 -3.91 -1.00 -14.46
C LEU A 517 -3.53 0.46 -14.17
N GLY A 518 -3.74 0.91 -12.92
CA GLY A 518 -3.24 2.17 -12.39
C GLY A 518 -1.73 2.16 -12.13
N GLY A 519 -1.24 3.21 -11.54
CA GLY A 519 0.18 3.48 -11.31
C GLY A 519 0.63 4.73 -12.07
N PRO A 520 1.31 4.66 -13.22
CA PRO A 520 1.25 3.62 -14.26
C PRO A 520 2.13 2.39 -14.04
N GLN A 521 3.16 2.50 -13.24
CA GLN A 521 4.05 1.38 -12.93
C GLN A 521 3.49 0.58 -11.75
N GLY A 522 3.19 -0.66 -11.98
CA GLY A 522 2.63 -1.58 -11.00
C GLY A 522 2.47 -2.95 -11.64
N THR A 523 1.98 -3.93 -10.92
CA THR A 523 1.78 -5.29 -11.44
C THR A 523 0.44 -5.85 -10.97
N ILE A 524 -0.27 -6.51 -11.86
CA ILE A 524 -1.40 -7.37 -11.48
C ILE A 524 -0.82 -8.76 -11.17
N SER A 525 -0.63 -9.01 -9.88
CA SER A 525 -0.15 -10.27 -9.31
C SER A 525 -1.31 -11.09 -8.74
N GLN A 526 -1.05 -11.92 -7.72
CA GLN A 526 -2.06 -12.73 -7.05
C GLN A 526 -2.77 -12.00 -5.89
N GLY A 527 -2.65 -10.68 -5.79
CA GLY A 527 -3.22 -9.90 -4.70
C GLY A 527 -4.75 -10.03 -4.57
N PHE A 528 -5.24 -10.25 -3.34
CA PHE A 528 -6.65 -10.15 -3.00
C PHE A 528 -6.96 -8.74 -2.49
N SER A 529 -7.85 -8.03 -3.18
CA SER A 529 -8.21 -6.66 -2.82
C SER A 529 -9.72 -6.51 -2.62
N THR A 530 -10.13 -5.70 -1.66
CA THR A 530 -11.53 -5.29 -1.51
C THR A 530 -11.89 -4.09 -2.38
N ARG A 531 -10.91 -3.40 -2.97
CA ARG A 531 -11.15 -2.27 -3.90
C ARG A 531 -11.38 -2.76 -5.33
N TRP A 532 -10.49 -3.61 -5.84
CA TRP A 532 -10.56 -4.22 -7.18
C TRP A 532 -10.46 -5.73 -7.01
N ASN A 533 -11.61 -6.41 -6.91
CA ASN A 533 -11.64 -7.85 -6.68
C ASN A 533 -11.96 -8.59 -7.97
N TYR A 534 -10.95 -9.22 -8.55
CA TYR A 534 -11.09 -9.93 -9.83
C TYR A 534 -11.93 -11.20 -9.71
N ARG A 535 -11.87 -11.89 -8.56
CA ARG A 535 -12.77 -13.01 -8.25
C ARG A 535 -14.22 -12.56 -8.30
N LEU A 536 -14.54 -11.43 -7.65
CA LEU A 536 -15.89 -10.87 -7.65
C LEU A 536 -16.38 -10.55 -9.08
N MET A 537 -15.51 -9.95 -9.91
CA MET A 537 -15.86 -9.65 -11.31
C MET A 537 -16.16 -10.93 -12.11
N ALA A 538 -15.34 -11.98 -11.96
CA ALA A 538 -15.58 -13.26 -12.62
C ALA A 538 -16.84 -13.95 -12.10
N GLN A 539 -17.11 -13.88 -10.80
CA GLN A 539 -18.33 -14.42 -10.17
C GLN A 539 -19.62 -13.75 -10.69
N GLN A 540 -19.55 -12.49 -11.11
CA GLN A 540 -20.68 -11.82 -11.75
C GLN A 540 -20.89 -12.24 -13.22
N GLY A 541 -20.17 -13.27 -13.69
CA GLY A 541 -20.35 -13.84 -15.01
C GLY A 541 -19.51 -13.20 -16.12
N TYR A 542 -18.47 -12.44 -15.77
CA TYR A 542 -17.56 -11.80 -16.72
C TYR A 542 -16.26 -12.59 -16.90
N ILE A 543 -15.75 -12.65 -18.12
CA ILE A 543 -14.35 -12.97 -18.36
C ILE A 543 -13.53 -11.73 -18.00
N VAL A 544 -12.53 -11.87 -17.12
CA VAL A 544 -11.71 -10.74 -16.67
C VAL A 544 -10.34 -10.83 -17.33
N ILE A 545 -9.97 -9.79 -18.09
CA ILE A 545 -8.73 -9.70 -18.87
C ILE A 545 -7.79 -8.74 -18.15
N LEU A 546 -6.68 -9.23 -17.64
CA LEU A 546 -5.76 -8.53 -16.72
C LEU A 546 -4.35 -8.46 -17.34
N PRO A 547 -4.12 -7.59 -18.34
CA PRO A 547 -2.82 -7.53 -19.00
C PRO A 547 -1.79 -6.81 -18.14
N ASN A 548 -0.63 -7.44 -17.95
CA ASN A 548 0.57 -6.82 -17.43
C ASN A 548 1.32 -6.13 -18.59
N ARG A 549 0.73 -5.05 -19.10
CA ARG A 549 1.24 -4.26 -20.22
C ARG A 549 2.58 -3.62 -19.88
N ARG A 550 3.32 -3.12 -20.87
CA ARG A 550 4.55 -2.34 -20.60
C ARG A 550 4.30 -1.23 -19.57
N GLY A 551 5.27 -1.00 -18.71
CA GLY A 551 5.15 -0.19 -17.50
C GLY A 551 4.92 -1.02 -16.23
N THR A 552 4.70 -2.35 -16.31
CA THR A 552 4.59 -3.20 -15.12
C THR A 552 5.97 -3.60 -14.60
N THR A 553 6.12 -3.65 -13.26
CA THR A 553 7.43 -3.81 -12.60
C THR A 553 7.95 -5.26 -12.59
N ALA A 554 7.05 -6.25 -12.61
CA ALA A 554 7.40 -7.67 -12.44
C ALA A 554 8.10 -8.34 -13.63
N PHE A 555 8.42 -7.60 -14.68
CA PHE A 555 9.05 -8.11 -15.91
C PHE A 555 10.40 -7.42 -16.20
N GLY A 556 11.01 -6.88 -15.16
CA GLY A 556 12.28 -6.19 -15.18
C GLY A 556 12.17 -4.70 -15.54
N GLN A 557 13.18 -3.93 -15.13
CA GLN A 557 13.20 -2.48 -15.31
C GLN A 557 13.05 -2.03 -16.78
N PRO A 558 13.66 -2.72 -17.79
CA PRO A 558 13.44 -2.33 -19.19
C PRO A 558 12.01 -2.42 -19.70
N TRP A 559 11.18 -3.30 -19.13
CA TRP A 559 9.75 -3.36 -19.43
C TRP A 559 8.97 -2.26 -18.71
N CYS A 560 9.33 -2.00 -17.45
CA CYS A 560 8.74 -0.94 -16.62
C CYS A 560 8.94 0.44 -17.24
N GLU A 561 10.14 0.78 -17.66
CA GLU A 561 10.49 2.10 -18.18
C GLU A 561 9.83 2.48 -19.50
N GLN A 562 9.33 1.51 -20.26
CA GLN A 562 8.72 1.80 -21.58
C GLN A 562 7.46 2.65 -21.52
N ILE A 563 6.86 2.83 -20.34
CA ILE A 563 5.68 3.70 -20.21
C ILE A 563 6.07 5.14 -19.88
N SER A 564 7.19 5.35 -19.21
CA SER A 564 7.65 6.69 -18.85
C SER A 564 7.91 7.53 -20.10
N LYS A 565 7.36 8.74 -20.11
CA LYS A 565 7.38 9.69 -21.26
C LYS A 565 6.57 9.24 -22.48
N ASP A 566 5.79 8.13 -22.38
CA ASP A 566 4.97 7.63 -23.49
C ASP A 566 3.61 7.04 -23.03
N TYR A 567 2.87 7.78 -22.25
CA TYR A 567 1.58 7.35 -21.66
C TYR A 567 0.51 7.00 -22.71
N MET A 568 0.58 7.59 -23.89
CA MET A 568 -0.39 7.43 -24.99
C MET A 568 0.09 6.49 -26.10
N GLY A 569 1.24 5.84 -25.90
CA GLY A 569 1.92 5.07 -26.95
C GLY A 569 1.62 3.59 -26.96
N LEU A 570 2.67 2.80 -26.96
CA LEU A 570 2.58 1.34 -27.13
C LEU A 570 1.80 0.64 -26.00
N ASN A 571 1.80 1.18 -24.80
CA ASN A 571 1.00 0.67 -23.68
C ASN A 571 -0.50 0.70 -23.95
N MET A 572 -1.02 1.67 -24.72
CA MET A 572 -2.41 1.69 -25.18
C MET A 572 -2.66 0.60 -26.24
N GLN A 573 -1.68 0.34 -27.09
CA GLN A 573 -1.75 -0.77 -28.05
C GLN A 573 -1.75 -2.13 -27.35
N ASP A 574 -1.03 -2.28 -26.24
CA ASP A 574 -1.03 -3.50 -25.43
C ASP A 574 -2.45 -3.82 -24.90
N TYR A 575 -3.19 -2.82 -24.42
CA TYR A 575 -4.58 -2.99 -23.99
C TYR A 575 -5.50 -3.42 -25.16
N LEU A 576 -5.42 -2.72 -26.31
CA LEU A 576 -6.23 -3.06 -27.48
C LEU A 576 -5.90 -4.46 -28.00
N LEU A 577 -4.62 -4.83 -28.01
CA LEU A 577 -4.15 -6.15 -28.40
C LEU A 577 -4.69 -7.25 -27.47
N ALA A 578 -4.71 -7.03 -26.17
CA ALA A 578 -5.27 -8.00 -25.21
C ALA A 578 -6.74 -8.27 -25.51
N VAL A 579 -7.52 -7.22 -25.79
CA VAL A 579 -8.93 -7.35 -26.21
C VAL A 579 -9.06 -8.08 -27.54
N ASP A 580 -8.29 -7.67 -28.55
CA ASP A 580 -8.34 -8.29 -29.89
C ASP A 580 -7.91 -9.76 -29.86
N ASN A 581 -6.96 -10.13 -28.99
CA ASN A 581 -6.57 -11.52 -28.76
C ASN A 581 -7.74 -12.32 -28.18
N MET A 582 -8.38 -11.82 -27.13
CA MET A 582 -9.50 -12.48 -26.48
C MET A 582 -10.75 -12.55 -27.38
N LYS A 583 -11.01 -11.55 -28.22
CA LYS A 583 -12.13 -11.56 -29.18
C LYS A 583 -12.00 -12.59 -30.27
N LYS A 584 -10.85 -13.23 -30.48
CA LYS A 584 -10.70 -14.39 -31.36
C LYS A 584 -11.38 -15.64 -30.82
N GLU A 585 -11.60 -15.69 -29.52
CA GLU A 585 -12.27 -16.79 -28.85
C GLU A 585 -13.79 -16.70 -29.07
N PRO A 586 -14.47 -17.75 -29.51
CA PRO A 586 -15.89 -17.71 -29.86
C PRO A 586 -16.81 -17.44 -28.66
N TYR A 587 -16.31 -17.69 -27.45
CA TYR A 587 -17.04 -17.51 -26.21
C TYR A 587 -16.94 -16.07 -25.66
N VAL A 588 -16.16 -15.18 -26.24
CA VAL A 588 -16.08 -13.78 -25.83
C VAL A 588 -17.16 -12.96 -26.52
N GLY A 589 -18.00 -12.32 -25.71
CA GLY A 589 -19.08 -11.44 -26.14
C GLY A 589 -18.68 -9.98 -26.19
N LYS A 590 -19.59 -9.12 -25.68
CA LYS A 590 -19.33 -7.67 -25.51
C LYS A 590 -18.23 -7.45 -24.48
N VAL A 591 -17.40 -6.43 -24.68
CA VAL A 591 -16.27 -6.11 -23.81
C VAL A 591 -16.46 -4.72 -23.23
N ALA A 592 -16.20 -4.56 -21.93
CA ALA A 592 -16.06 -3.27 -21.26
C ALA A 592 -14.59 -3.02 -20.90
N ALA A 593 -14.23 -1.74 -20.73
CA ALA A 593 -12.94 -1.37 -20.13
C ALA A 593 -13.17 -0.61 -18.81
N THR A 594 -12.34 -0.93 -17.82
CA THR A 594 -12.35 -0.25 -16.52
C THR A 594 -10.95 -0.03 -15.99
N GLY A 595 -10.78 0.98 -15.14
CA GLY A 595 -9.50 1.25 -14.48
C GLY A 595 -9.56 2.47 -13.57
N ALA A 596 -8.55 2.57 -12.69
CA ALA A 596 -8.43 3.68 -11.74
C ALA A 596 -7.12 4.46 -11.94
N SER A 597 -7.10 5.74 -11.55
CA SER A 597 -5.89 6.56 -11.58
C SER A 597 -5.35 6.66 -13.02
N TYR A 598 -4.10 6.29 -13.23
CA TYR A 598 -3.58 6.10 -14.59
C TYR A 598 -4.45 5.12 -15.42
N GLY A 599 -5.02 4.09 -14.80
CA GLY A 599 -5.98 3.19 -15.46
C GLY A 599 -7.26 3.91 -15.88
N GLY A 600 -7.75 4.85 -15.07
CA GLY A 600 -8.87 5.74 -15.42
C GLY A 600 -8.52 6.68 -16.58
N PHE A 601 -7.29 7.25 -16.60
CA PHE A 601 -6.76 7.94 -17.78
C PHE A 601 -6.77 7.04 -19.01
N SER A 602 -6.30 5.80 -18.87
CA SER A 602 -6.30 4.84 -19.97
C SER A 602 -7.70 4.61 -20.53
N VAL A 603 -8.72 4.50 -19.67
CA VAL A 603 -10.12 4.38 -20.10
C VAL A 603 -10.57 5.62 -20.87
N TYR A 604 -10.27 6.84 -20.37
CA TYR A 604 -10.60 8.09 -21.08
C TYR A 604 -9.89 8.20 -22.42
N TYR A 605 -8.63 7.79 -22.49
CA TYR A 605 -7.87 7.82 -23.75
C TYR A 605 -8.40 6.77 -24.73
N LEU A 606 -8.62 5.54 -24.26
CA LEU A 606 -9.21 4.46 -25.04
C LEU A 606 -10.61 4.83 -25.57
N ALA A 607 -11.42 5.59 -24.84
CA ALA A 607 -12.72 6.08 -25.31
C ALA A 607 -12.62 6.83 -26.64
N GLY A 608 -11.47 7.47 -26.90
CA GLY A 608 -11.23 8.22 -28.15
C GLY A 608 -10.60 7.40 -29.28
N ILE A 609 -10.07 6.19 -29.02
CA ILE A 609 -9.26 5.43 -29.99
C ILE A 609 -9.68 3.97 -30.19
N HIS A 610 -10.62 3.43 -29.40
CA HIS A 610 -10.89 1.99 -29.35
C HIS A 610 -11.65 1.40 -30.57
N GLN A 611 -12.16 2.25 -31.48
CA GLN A 611 -12.79 1.80 -32.71
C GLN A 611 -13.87 0.70 -32.50
N ASN A 612 -14.85 1.00 -31.64
CA ASN A 612 -15.98 0.12 -31.29
C ASN A 612 -15.61 -1.23 -30.62
N ARG A 613 -14.43 -1.31 -29.98
CA ARG A 613 -14.06 -2.51 -29.22
C ARG A 613 -14.84 -2.67 -27.93
N PHE A 614 -15.25 -1.56 -27.30
CA PHE A 614 -15.93 -1.55 -26.02
C PHE A 614 -17.40 -1.17 -26.13
N SER A 615 -18.23 -1.82 -25.33
CA SER A 615 -19.67 -1.54 -25.18
C SER A 615 -19.99 -0.66 -23.98
N ALA A 616 -19.11 -0.63 -22.98
CA ALA A 616 -19.19 0.22 -21.79
C ALA A 616 -17.80 0.59 -21.29
N LEU A 617 -17.73 1.72 -20.60
CA LEU A 617 -16.51 2.22 -19.97
C LEU A 617 -16.79 2.59 -18.52
N ILE A 618 -15.82 2.33 -17.63
CA ILE A 618 -15.85 2.79 -16.23
C ILE A 618 -14.49 3.36 -15.87
N ALA A 619 -14.44 4.66 -15.57
CA ALA A 619 -13.23 5.34 -15.15
C ALA A 619 -13.35 5.79 -13.68
N HIS A 620 -12.44 5.31 -12.84
CA HIS A 620 -12.37 5.67 -11.44
C HIS A 620 -11.17 6.60 -11.21
N ALA A 621 -11.39 7.77 -10.60
CA ALA A 621 -10.33 8.72 -10.24
C ALA A 621 -9.30 8.92 -11.39
N GLY A 622 -9.79 9.04 -12.64
CA GLY A 622 -8.97 9.06 -13.85
C GLY A 622 -8.50 10.46 -14.22
N ILE A 623 -7.30 10.54 -14.78
CA ILE A 623 -6.72 11.78 -15.29
C ILE A 623 -7.34 12.10 -16.66
N PHE A 624 -8.07 13.21 -16.77
CA PHE A 624 -8.71 13.63 -18.03
C PHE A 624 -7.89 14.67 -18.78
N ASN A 625 -7.37 15.67 -18.05
CA ASN A 625 -6.54 16.75 -18.59
C ASN A 625 -5.16 16.72 -17.93
N GLN A 626 -4.13 16.33 -18.68
CA GLN A 626 -2.76 16.18 -18.18
C GLN A 626 -2.13 17.52 -17.76
N GLU A 627 -2.44 18.64 -18.43
CA GLU A 627 -1.91 19.95 -18.05
C GLU A 627 -2.45 20.37 -16.68
N HIS A 628 -3.76 20.20 -16.46
CA HIS A 628 -4.39 20.52 -15.20
C HIS A 628 -3.92 19.58 -14.09
N MET A 629 -3.79 18.26 -14.37
CA MET A 629 -3.26 17.27 -13.44
C MET A 629 -1.87 17.66 -12.93
N TYR A 630 -0.96 18.09 -13.82
CA TYR A 630 0.38 18.52 -13.43
C TYR A 630 0.38 19.63 -12.39
N MET A 631 -0.55 20.60 -12.51
CA MET A 631 -0.64 21.75 -11.60
C MET A 631 -1.41 21.47 -10.30
N MET A 632 -2.17 20.36 -10.24
CA MET A 632 -3.11 20.15 -9.15
C MET A 632 -2.86 18.89 -8.31
N THR A 633 -2.05 17.95 -8.79
CA THR A 633 -1.67 16.79 -7.98
C THR A 633 -0.83 17.20 -6.76
N GLU A 634 -0.98 16.48 -5.65
CA GLU A 634 -0.11 16.69 -4.48
C GLU A 634 1.31 16.14 -4.71
N GLU A 635 1.54 15.32 -5.75
CA GLU A 635 2.76 14.58 -6.04
C GLU A 635 3.39 15.07 -7.36
N MET A 636 4.16 16.15 -7.28
CA MET A 636 4.67 16.85 -8.48
C MET A 636 5.90 16.20 -9.12
N TRP A 637 6.71 15.47 -8.36
CA TRP A 637 7.88 14.73 -8.89
C TRP A 637 7.47 13.72 -9.96
N PHE A 638 6.41 12.93 -9.68
CA PHE A 638 5.89 11.89 -10.56
C PHE A 638 5.54 12.44 -11.98
N PRO A 639 4.62 13.42 -12.16
CA PRO A 639 4.32 13.93 -13.50
C PRO A 639 5.50 14.69 -14.12
N THR A 640 6.39 15.26 -13.32
CA THR A 640 7.59 15.93 -13.86
C THR A 640 8.49 14.92 -14.55
N PHE A 641 8.77 13.80 -13.93
CA PHE A 641 9.61 12.75 -14.52
C PHE A 641 8.90 12.03 -15.68
N ASP A 642 7.69 11.53 -15.44
CA ASP A 642 6.99 10.67 -16.40
C ASP A 642 6.40 11.41 -17.62
N ASN A 643 6.06 12.69 -17.49
CA ASN A 643 5.62 13.49 -18.63
C ASN A 643 6.82 14.10 -19.41
N GLY A 644 8.01 14.07 -18.79
CA GLY A 644 9.24 14.62 -19.35
C GLY A 644 9.38 16.13 -19.18
N GLY A 645 8.72 16.71 -18.19
CA GLY A 645 8.76 18.11 -17.80
C GLY A 645 7.39 18.78 -17.66
N ALA A 646 7.40 20.07 -17.35
CA ALA A 646 6.21 20.88 -17.15
C ALA A 646 5.50 21.24 -18.48
N PRO A 647 4.20 21.58 -18.46
CA PRO A 647 3.46 21.97 -19.66
C PRO A 647 4.05 23.18 -20.40
N TRP A 648 4.75 24.06 -19.70
CA TRP A 648 5.35 25.29 -20.24
C TRP A 648 6.81 25.14 -20.70
N ASP A 649 7.43 23.97 -20.56
CA ASP A 649 8.83 23.76 -20.96
C ASP A 649 9.03 23.80 -22.48
N GLY A 650 7.99 23.54 -23.27
CA GLY A 650 7.99 23.68 -24.73
C GLY A 650 8.91 22.70 -25.45
N THR A 651 9.37 21.64 -24.81
CA THR A 651 10.19 20.60 -25.45
C THR A 651 9.33 19.73 -26.39
N PRO A 652 9.93 19.05 -27.38
CA PRO A 652 9.19 18.10 -28.22
C PRO A 652 8.44 17.03 -27.39
N GLN A 653 9.01 16.61 -26.28
CA GLN A 653 8.43 15.61 -25.36
C GLN A 653 7.19 16.17 -24.65
N THR A 654 7.29 17.33 -24.02
CA THR A 654 6.17 17.94 -23.30
C THR A 654 5.04 18.35 -24.25
N ASN A 655 5.38 18.93 -25.40
CA ASN A 655 4.40 19.27 -26.44
C ASN A 655 3.63 18.02 -26.93
N ARG A 656 4.32 16.89 -27.14
CA ARG A 656 3.68 15.62 -27.51
C ARG A 656 2.79 15.12 -26.40
N HIS A 657 3.27 15.11 -25.17
CA HIS A 657 2.54 14.58 -24.01
C HIS A 657 1.25 15.37 -23.77
N TYR A 658 1.34 16.65 -23.54
CA TYR A 658 0.19 17.50 -23.23
C TYR A 658 -0.73 17.71 -24.44
N GLY A 659 -0.17 17.72 -25.66
CA GLY A 659 -0.93 17.80 -26.91
C GLY A 659 -1.82 16.59 -27.19
N ASN A 660 -1.49 15.40 -26.63
CA ASN A 660 -2.24 14.17 -26.79
C ASN A 660 -3.06 13.77 -25.55
N SER A 661 -3.29 14.68 -24.63
CA SER A 661 -4.10 14.43 -23.44
C SER A 661 -5.52 13.95 -23.77
N ALA A 662 -6.11 13.07 -22.94
CA ALA A 662 -7.38 12.39 -23.19
C ALA A 662 -8.53 13.35 -23.56
N HIS A 663 -8.61 14.53 -22.92
CA HIS A 663 -9.64 15.53 -23.20
C HIS A 663 -9.62 16.06 -24.64
N LYS A 664 -8.47 16.00 -25.34
CA LYS A 664 -8.37 16.37 -26.75
C LYS A 664 -9.11 15.41 -27.68
N LEU A 665 -9.40 14.19 -27.22
CA LEU A 665 -10.06 13.12 -27.98
C LEU A 665 -11.58 13.08 -27.79
N ILE A 666 -12.16 13.98 -27.01
CA ILE A 666 -13.59 13.95 -26.62
C ILE A 666 -14.55 13.87 -27.82
N LYS A 667 -14.18 14.46 -28.95
CA LYS A 667 -14.98 14.43 -30.19
C LYS A 667 -15.17 13.01 -30.76
N ASN A 668 -14.32 12.07 -30.38
CA ASN A 668 -14.36 10.68 -30.83
C ASN A 668 -15.14 9.78 -29.85
N TRP A 669 -15.53 10.30 -28.69
CA TRP A 669 -16.24 9.50 -27.67
C TRP A 669 -17.66 9.18 -28.15
N ASN A 670 -18.02 7.89 -28.09
CA ASN A 670 -19.33 7.41 -28.49
C ASN A 670 -19.84 6.26 -27.61
N THR A 671 -19.06 5.84 -26.61
CA THR A 671 -19.36 4.69 -25.76
C THR A 671 -19.83 5.17 -24.40
N PRO A 672 -20.92 4.60 -23.83
CA PRO A 672 -21.41 4.95 -22.49
C PRO A 672 -20.32 4.84 -21.41
N ILE A 673 -20.22 5.82 -20.54
CA ILE A 673 -19.18 5.90 -19.52
C ILE A 673 -19.74 6.19 -18.12
N LEU A 674 -19.33 5.36 -17.12
CA LEU A 674 -19.48 5.64 -15.71
C LEU A 674 -18.18 6.26 -15.20
N VAL A 675 -18.28 7.45 -14.59
CA VAL A 675 -17.17 8.14 -13.93
C VAL A 675 -17.38 8.07 -12.44
N THR A 676 -16.40 7.60 -11.69
CA THR A 676 -16.45 7.55 -10.21
C THR A 676 -15.26 8.27 -9.60
N HIS A 677 -15.46 8.99 -8.48
CA HIS A 677 -14.40 9.75 -7.82
C HIS A 677 -14.69 10.00 -6.33
N GLY A 678 -13.63 10.05 -5.51
CA GLY A 678 -13.70 10.58 -4.15
C GLY A 678 -13.45 12.09 -4.17
N GLU A 679 -14.20 12.87 -3.36
CA GLU A 679 -14.05 14.35 -3.38
C GLU A 679 -12.80 14.81 -2.60
N MET A 680 -12.25 13.95 -1.72
CA MET A 680 -11.01 14.23 -0.98
C MET A 680 -9.76 13.69 -1.69
N ASP A 681 -9.85 13.40 -2.98
CA ASP A 681 -8.72 12.93 -3.79
C ASP A 681 -7.83 14.10 -4.20
N TYR A 682 -6.64 14.19 -3.61
CA TYR A 682 -5.63 15.20 -3.98
C TYR A 682 -4.50 14.62 -4.85
N ARG A 683 -4.45 13.29 -5.01
CA ARG A 683 -3.59 12.60 -5.98
C ARG A 683 -4.05 12.87 -7.42
N VAL A 684 -5.30 12.54 -7.71
CA VAL A 684 -5.99 12.87 -8.96
C VAL A 684 -7.24 13.69 -8.58
N PRO A 685 -7.17 15.02 -8.64
CA PRO A 685 -8.25 15.87 -8.14
C PRO A 685 -9.60 15.58 -8.77
N VAL A 686 -10.66 15.65 -7.96
CA VAL A 686 -12.04 15.27 -8.32
C VAL A 686 -12.58 15.99 -9.57
N ASP A 687 -12.10 17.20 -9.84
CA ASP A 687 -12.47 17.98 -11.02
C ASP A 687 -12.05 17.31 -12.33
N GLN A 688 -11.06 16.42 -12.35
CA GLN A 688 -10.72 15.59 -13.51
C GLN A 688 -11.92 14.69 -13.91
N GLY A 689 -12.54 14.03 -12.94
CA GLY A 689 -13.73 13.20 -13.16
C GLY A 689 -14.95 14.04 -13.53
N MET A 690 -15.18 15.18 -12.85
CA MET A 690 -16.28 16.09 -13.17
C MET A 690 -16.16 16.64 -14.59
N ALA A 691 -14.94 17.04 -15.00
CA ALA A 691 -14.68 17.54 -16.35
C ALA A 691 -14.94 16.47 -17.43
N ALA A 692 -14.51 15.23 -17.19
CA ALA A 692 -14.74 14.11 -18.11
C ALA A 692 -16.24 13.82 -18.27
N PHE A 693 -16.99 13.75 -17.16
CA PHE A 693 -18.43 13.59 -17.18
C PHE A 693 -19.15 14.73 -17.94
N ASN A 694 -18.83 15.98 -17.61
CA ASN A 694 -19.42 17.13 -18.26
C ASN A 694 -19.16 17.12 -19.77
N ALA A 695 -17.92 16.85 -20.17
CA ALA A 695 -17.53 16.79 -21.57
C ALA A 695 -18.29 15.70 -22.32
N ALA A 696 -18.39 14.49 -21.74
CA ALA A 696 -19.18 13.38 -22.31
C ALA A 696 -20.64 13.80 -22.53
N ARG A 697 -21.28 14.40 -21.51
CA ARG A 697 -22.68 14.86 -21.60
C ARG A 697 -22.89 15.96 -22.64
N MET A 698 -21.96 16.92 -22.71
CA MET A 698 -21.99 17.99 -23.73
C MET A 698 -21.87 17.45 -25.16
N MET A 699 -21.14 16.35 -25.34
CA MET A 699 -21.02 15.66 -26.62
C MET A 699 -22.18 14.67 -26.92
N GLY A 700 -23.19 14.59 -26.03
CA GLY A 700 -24.32 13.67 -26.21
C GLY A 700 -24.03 12.23 -25.86
N VAL A 701 -22.85 11.92 -25.30
CA VAL A 701 -22.51 10.57 -24.84
C VAL A 701 -23.28 10.27 -23.54
N GLU A 702 -23.84 9.06 -23.47
CA GLU A 702 -24.45 8.60 -22.22
C GLU A 702 -23.40 8.45 -21.12
N ALA A 703 -23.59 9.16 -20.03
CA ALA A 703 -22.63 9.16 -18.92
C ALA A 703 -23.33 9.26 -17.58
N LYS A 704 -22.73 8.63 -16.56
CA LYS A 704 -23.13 8.71 -15.15
C LYS A 704 -21.93 9.17 -14.33
N LEU A 705 -22.16 10.04 -13.34
CA LEU A 705 -21.17 10.48 -12.36
C LEU A 705 -21.56 9.97 -10.99
N LEU A 706 -20.64 9.28 -10.30
CA LEU A 706 -20.77 8.79 -8.94
C LEU A 706 -19.66 9.40 -8.09
N LEU A 707 -20.03 10.28 -7.16
CA LEU A 707 -19.10 10.95 -6.25
C LEU A 707 -19.26 10.44 -4.83
N PHE A 708 -18.15 10.36 -4.10
CA PHE A 708 -18.11 10.01 -2.69
C PHE A 708 -17.45 11.15 -1.89
N PRO A 709 -18.23 11.98 -1.19
CA PRO A 709 -17.72 13.19 -0.50
C PRO A 709 -16.68 12.91 0.59
N GLU A 710 -16.67 11.72 1.15
CA GLU A 710 -15.83 11.35 2.28
C GLU A 710 -14.69 10.38 1.91
N GLU A 711 -14.52 10.09 0.63
CA GLU A 711 -13.48 9.18 0.14
C GLU A 711 -12.39 9.96 -0.59
N ASN A 712 -11.20 9.39 -0.53
CA ASN A 712 -10.01 9.90 -1.21
C ASN A 712 -9.83 9.22 -2.59
N HIS A 713 -8.59 9.01 -3.01
CA HIS A 713 -8.26 8.28 -4.24
C HIS A 713 -8.75 6.81 -4.21
N TRP A 714 -9.09 6.30 -3.04
CA TRP A 714 -9.60 4.95 -2.80
C TRP A 714 -10.96 4.99 -2.13
N ILE A 715 -11.88 4.12 -2.54
CA ILE A 715 -13.17 3.92 -1.86
C ILE A 715 -12.97 2.84 -0.80
N LEU A 716 -12.90 3.24 0.47
CA LEU A 716 -12.47 2.38 1.57
C LEU A 716 -13.57 2.06 2.57
N LYS A 717 -14.51 2.98 2.81
CA LYS A 717 -15.60 2.75 3.76
C LYS A 717 -16.50 1.61 3.25
N PRO A 718 -16.85 0.63 4.09
CA PRO A 718 -17.55 -0.59 3.66
C PRO A 718 -18.84 -0.33 2.87
N GLN A 719 -19.70 0.58 3.34
CA GLN A 719 -20.95 0.89 2.64
C GLN A 719 -20.70 1.60 1.30
N ASN A 720 -19.72 2.51 1.23
CA ASN A 720 -19.33 3.16 -0.01
C ASN A 720 -18.78 2.15 -1.02
N SER A 721 -17.96 1.20 -0.57
CA SER A 721 -17.44 0.14 -1.42
C SER A 721 -18.54 -0.79 -1.95
N VAL A 722 -19.51 -1.17 -1.12
CA VAL A 722 -20.69 -1.94 -1.56
C VAL A 722 -21.51 -1.14 -2.58
N HIS A 723 -21.77 0.15 -2.31
CA HIS A 723 -22.47 1.05 -3.23
C HIS A 723 -21.74 1.15 -4.56
N TRP A 724 -20.42 1.38 -4.53
CA TRP A 724 -19.56 1.43 -5.71
C TRP A 724 -19.66 0.14 -6.54
N ASN A 725 -19.57 -1.04 -5.91
CA ASN A 725 -19.68 -2.33 -6.59
C ASN A 725 -21.05 -2.53 -7.25
N ARG A 726 -22.14 -2.15 -6.57
CA ARG A 726 -23.51 -2.26 -7.12
C ARG A 726 -23.67 -1.38 -8.36
N GLU A 727 -23.19 -0.14 -8.32
CA GLU A 727 -23.22 0.77 -9.47
C GLU A 727 -22.33 0.30 -10.61
N PHE A 728 -21.14 -0.25 -10.30
CA PHE A 728 -20.21 -0.82 -11.23
C PHE A 728 -20.84 -1.97 -12.03
N PHE A 729 -21.42 -2.95 -11.35
CA PHE A 729 -22.03 -4.09 -12.03
C PHE A 729 -23.36 -3.73 -12.72
N ALA A 730 -24.17 -2.87 -12.14
CA ALA A 730 -25.39 -2.39 -12.80
C ALA A 730 -25.08 -1.68 -14.12
N TRP A 731 -23.99 -0.89 -14.19
CA TRP A 731 -23.55 -0.26 -15.43
C TRP A 731 -23.06 -1.28 -16.45
N LEU A 732 -22.24 -2.22 -16.04
CA LEU A 732 -21.74 -3.29 -16.94
C LEU A 732 -22.87 -4.18 -17.45
N ASP A 733 -23.77 -4.61 -16.59
CA ASP A 733 -24.88 -5.50 -16.94
C ASP A 733 -25.79 -4.86 -18.00
N LYS A 734 -26.09 -3.57 -17.83
CA LYS A 734 -26.91 -2.81 -18.79
C LYS A 734 -26.37 -2.82 -20.21
N TYR A 735 -25.04 -2.73 -20.39
CA TYR A 735 -24.47 -2.59 -21.73
C TYR A 735 -23.80 -3.85 -22.27
N CYS A 736 -23.44 -4.78 -21.41
CA CYS A 736 -22.67 -5.96 -21.81
C CYS A 736 -23.47 -7.27 -21.73
N LYS A 737 -24.49 -7.37 -20.87
CA LYS A 737 -25.36 -8.57 -20.76
C LYS A 737 -26.63 -8.48 -21.56
N GLU A 738 -27.13 -7.29 -21.84
CA GLU A 738 -28.33 -7.06 -22.67
C GLU A 738 -28.06 -7.12 -24.18
#